data_eddd15821dd9900a2c5e2914b1dd6b31
#
_entry.id   eddd15821dd9900a2c5e2914b1dd6b31
#
_cell.length_a   1.000
_cell.length_b   1.000
_cell.length_c   1.000
_cell.angle_alpha   90.00
_cell.angle_beta   90.00
_cell.angle_gamma   90.00
#
_symmetry.space_group_name_H-M   'P 1'
#
loop_
_entity.id
_entity.type
_entity.pdbx_description
1 polymer ?
#
loop_
_entity_poly.entity_id
_entity_poly.type
_entity_poly.pdbx_seq_one_letter_code
_entity_poly.pdbx_strand_id
1 'polypeptide(L)'
;MDSPIVKCGRVWDLHIHSNQCSSALPEMKKLGVDDYIDGLFDVFKKHQDLDMVSITDHNSMALDVYKEFLSRDSSIRLLPGVEVDASLEEGEASKHIIVYFDAVDDEEKIVKVADWVNEVLGEVSPKSPINIDVLLNKLLELGIPFALSPHAMKQNKRGIDFDWHCLENPGDEARKYIDQFFCLWETGGKSSIAHAVEFLREIDADERVSVISFSDSKDFDKLDKYLSYPPQYFHALPSFRGLQMVGSEVNRISCTREEIPDESLGSYLGEVCFNGQKIELSTRLNAVIGGRGSGKSLLLDAMALALGDPNKKVKPGRREFVKNYAVSIKNARGDAVKSGAFAYDYFNQSYVAKLFMEEGEAYKNTLKNYFQTGFDAVSEIDEAAIKTQNMADFNLPIPDCSAGQLENISGLVDKFSTDRNDALDIKIAKCQKLKIDKKIANLSYEKLLGDVEKAVRSKIPPAIVDDQRFKDAFISFEREILTVAAAHRKGHLCNTYLFNELIDEFFEAKGRISEAQKAKSDVAKLFEIAFMDNTESIRQRVSVVNAYFSNSTGFETHYENYAYADGVVMRAFRFKKTLDIEHPLRHMLKLFNDYFLAEKSGRGGLNSDNLGYLIEQFCYDEGGYKKGKDWRSLTTELAKYNLDYIPGVSIEYLCKDGVYRDISTMSPGTQTNILLEYIVHTDTSRPLLIDQPEDNVDNQTIFNQIRTWFIKLKHKKQVIVVTHDANIVINSDAENVVIAEQPTPGKFYYKYGALESGEVIDCASLILDGGRSAVKRRLMKYGE
;
A
#
# COMPACT_ATOMS: atom_id res chain seq x y z
N MET A 1 13.99 33.18 -8.02
CA MET A 1 12.74 32.51 -8.42
C MET A 1 12.37 31.59 -7.28
N ASP A 2 11.22 31.82 -6.70
CA ASP A 2 10.72 30.93 -5.66
C ASP A 2 10.56 29.52 -6.22
N SER A 3 10.79 28.51 -5.36
CA SER A 3 10.59 27.11 -5.75
C SER A 3 9.14 26.93 -6.21
N PRO A 4 8.89 26.23 -7.32
CA PRO A 4 7.52 25.95 -7.77
C PRO A 4 6.75 24.99 -6.84
N ILE A 5 7.38 24.52 -5.77
CA ILE A 5 6.78 23.66 -4.74
C ILE A 5 6.85 24.31 -3.36
N VAL A 6 5.92 23.95 -2.49
CA VAL A 6 5.90 24.41 -1.09
C VAL A 6 6.90 23.60 -0.27
N LYS A 7 7.92 24.25 0.30
CA LYS A 7 8.97 23.61 1.12
C LYS A 7 8.78 23.82 2.63
N CYS A 8 8.08 24.88 3.01
CA CYS A 8 7.79 25.21 4.40
C CYS A 8 6.45 25.93 4.49
N GLY A 9 5.88 25.96 5.70
CA GLY A 9 4.66 26.68 5.96
C GLY A 9 4.82 28.19 5.77
N ARG A 10 3.78 28.82 5.27
CA ARG A 10 3.65 30.24 4.96
C ARG A 10 2.75 30.90 6.00
N VAL A 11 2.94 32.19 6.27
CA VAL A 11 2.10 32.97 7.14
C VAL A 11 1.18 33.86 6.33
N TRP A 12 -0.11 33.77 6.58
CA TRP A 12 -1.14 34.60 5.92
C TRP A 12 -1.95 35.34 6.98
N ASP A 13 -2.39 36.57 6.65
CA ASP A 13 -3.43 37.29 7.40
C ASP A 13 -4.47 37.81 6.41
N LEU A 14 -5.57 37.10 6.28
CA LEU A 14 -6.59 37.37 5.27
C LEU A 14 -7.79 38.16 5.80
N HIS A 15 -7.63 38.83 6.95
CA HIS A 15 -8.69 39.65 7.52
C HIS A 15 -8.15 40.94 8.17
N ILE A 16 -7.93 41.93 7.33
CA ILE A 16 -7.44 43.27 7.73
C ILE A 16 -8.46 44.32 7.23
N HIS A 17 -8.81 45.29 8.05
CA HIS A 17 -9.67 46.43 7.65
C HIS A 17 -8.85 47.65 7.28
N SER A 18 -9.23 48.33 6.19
CA SER A 18 -8.57 49.57 5.77
C SER A 18 -8.94 50.76 6.64
N ASN A 19 -8.21 51.87 6.45
CA ASN A 19 -8.54 53.16 7.03
C ASN A 19 -9.88 53.72 6.52
N GLN A 20 -10.40 53.24 5.42
CA GLN A 20 -11.67 53.63 4.81
C GLN A 20 -12.84 52.76 5.28
N CYS A 21 -12.56 51.67 5.98
CA CYS A 21 -13.62 50.81 6.53
C CYS A 21 -14.56 51.56 7.44
N SER A 22 -15.85 51.26 7.36
CA SER A 22 -16.89 51.82 8.24
C SER A 22 -16.59 51.59 9.73
N SER A 23 -15.96 50.47 10.08
CA SER A 23 -15.57 50.06 11.42
C SER A 23 -14.18 50.51 11.86
N ALA A 24 -13.40 51.16 10.99
CA ALA A 24 -12.06 51.65 11.33
C ALA A 24 -12.07 52.65 12.47
N LEU A 25 -11.02 52.67 13.29
CA LEU A 25 -10.88 53.60 14.40
C LEU A 25 -10.78 55.05 13.92
N PRO A 26 -11.22 56.05 14.72
CA PRO A 26 -11.21 57.45 14.31
C PRO A 26 -9.82 57.99 13.93
N GLU A 27 -8.75 57.51 14.55
CA GLU A 27 -7.36 57.83 14.21
C GLU A 27 -6.95 57.27 12.84
N MET A 28 -7.34 56.05 12.52
CA MET A 28 -7.07 55.43 11.25
C MET A 28 -7.76 56.13 10.09
N LYS A 29 -9.01 56.55 10.27
CA LYS A 29 -9.81 57.32 9.29
C LYS A 29 -9.23 58.69 8.93
N LYS A 30 -8.28 59.21 9.72
CA LYS A 30 -7.61 60.48 9.46
C LYS A 30 -6.38 60.32 8.58
N LEU A 31 -5.88 59.11 8.40
CA LEU A 31 -4.70 58.84 7.56
C LEU A 31 -5.07 58.93 6.09
N GLY A 32 -4.17 59.48 5.31
CA GLY A 32 -4.20 59.37 3.86
C GLY A 32 -3.95 57.89 3.45
N VAL A 33 -4.28 57.54 2.21
CA VAL A 33 -4.08 56.15 1.71
C VAL A 33 -2.60 55.78 1.76
N ASP A 34 -1.70 56.68 1.32
CA ASP A 34 -0.28 56.49 1.34
C ASP A 34 0.27 56.26 2.75
N ASP A 35 -0.15 57.10 3.73
CA ASP A 35 0.28 57.01 5.13
C ASP A 35 -0.25 55.69 5.77
N TYR A 36 -1.44 55.25 5.38
CA TYR A 36 -2.04 53.99 5.85
C TYR A 36 -1.21 52.79 5.30
N ILE A 37 -0.90 52.78 4.00
CA ILE A 37 -0.14 51.73 3.37
C ILE A 37 1.28 51.68 3.93
N ASP A 38 1.91 52.84 4.13
CA ASP A 38 3.24 52.94 4.76
C ASP A 38 3.23 52.32 6.17
N GLY A 39 2.19 52.65 6.96
CA GLY A 39 1.99 52.07 8.28
C GLY A 39 1.80 50.55 8.27
N LEU A 40 1.05 50.00 7.30
CA LEU A 40 0.91 48.55 7.12
C LEU A 40 2.29 47.91 6.80
N PHE A 41 3.01 48.44 5.84
CA PHE A 41 4.32 47.91 5.46
C PHE A 41 5.35 48.06 6.59
N ASP A 42 5.26 49.05 7.44
CA ASP A 42 6.14 49.15 8.61
C ASP A 42 5.83 48.05 9.65
N VAL A 43 4.56 47.62 9.79
CA VAL A 43 4.23 46.39 10.56
C VAL A 43 4.77 45.15 9.85
N PHE A 44 4.54 44.98 8.56
CA PHE A 44 4.95 43.80 7.81
C PHE A 44 6.47 43.59 7.81
N LYS A 45 7.26 44.66 7.75
CA LYS A 45 8.74 44.60 7.84
C LYS A 45 9.24 43.96 9.14
N LYS A 46 8.46 44.02 10.22
CA LYS A 46 8.78 43.35 11.49
C LYS A 46 8.50 41.86 11.45
N HIS A 47 7.62 41.42 10.54
CA HIS A 47 7.12 40.03 10.42
C HIS A 47 7.49 39.47 9.03
N GLN A 48 8.77 39.13 8.85
CA GLN A 48 9.36 38.74 7.55
C GLN A 48 8.79 37.45 6.94
N ASP A 49 8.01 36.68 7.70
CA ASP A 49 7.42 35.42 7.27
C ASP A 49 6.02 35.57 6.66
N LEU A 50 5.48 36.81 6.64
CA LEU A 50 4.18 37.08 6.06
C LEU A 50 4.24 37.07 4.52
N ASP A 51 3.46 36.20 3.91
CA ASP A 51 3.47 35.95 2.46
C ASP A 51 2.22 36.46 1.73
N MET A 52 1.06 36.46 2.42
CA MET A 52 -0.21 36.87 1.80
C MET A 52 -1.10 37.59 2.79
N VAL A 53 -1.77 38.65 2.32
CA VAL A 53 -2.73 39.42 3.09
C VAL A 53 -4.01 39.65 2.29
N SER A 54 -5.13 39.91 3.00
CA SER A 54 -6.37 40.37 2.39
C SER A 54 -6.92 41.58 3.16
N ILE A 55 -7.32 42.59 2.43
CA ILE A 55 -8.06 43.74 2.98
C ILE A 55 -9.55 43.46 2.76
N THR A 56 -10.33 43.39 3.84
CA THR A 56 -11.72 42.89 3.84
C THR A 56 -12.65 43.86 4.55
N ASP A 57 -12.84 45.01 3.97
CA ASP A 57 -13.73 46.04 4.55
C ASP A 57 -15.20 45.60 4.55
N HIS A 58 -15.99 46.08 5.51
CA HIS A 58 -17.41 45.76 5.61
C HIS A 58 -18.21 46.31 4.42
N ASN A 59 -18.81 45.43 3.64
CA ASN A 59 -19.70 45.72 2.51
C ASN A 59 -19.13 46.73 1.51
N SER A 60 -17.84 46.95 1.50
CA SER A 60 -17.18 47.95 0.66
C SER A 60 -15.77 47.51 0.28
N MET A 61 -15.23 48.02 -0.81
CA MET A 61 -13.87 47.80 -1.23
C MET A 61 -13.21 49.12 -1.64
N ALA A 62 -12.20 49.51 -0.89
CA ALA A 62 -11.47 50.77 -1.11
C ALA A 62 -10.41 50.57 -2.22
N LEU A 63 -10.81 50.79 -3.47
CA LEU A 63 -9.96 50.55 -4.66
C LEU A 63 -8.62 51.30 -4.64
N ASP A 64 -8.59 52.52 -4.13
CA ASP A 64 -7.39 53.32 -3.99
C ASP A 64 -6.37 52.69 -3.01
N VAL A 65 -6.86 52.09 -1.91
CA VAL A 65 -6.02 51.35 -0.98
C VAL A 65 -5.37 50.13 -1.66
N TYR A 66 -6.13 49.38 -2.46
CA TYR A 66 -5.60 48.24 -3.23
C TYR A 66 -4.57 48.69 -4.26
N LYS A 67 -4.80 49.76 -5.02
CA LYS A 67 -3.88 50.31 -5.99
C LYS A 67 -2.59 50.76 -5.36
N GLU A 68 -2.69 51.45 -4.24
CA GLU A 68 -1.50 51.96 -3.52
C GLU A 68 -0.71 50.78 -2.94
N PHE A 69 -1.34 49.72 -2.43
CA PHE A 69 -0.67 48.52 -1.99
C PHE A 69 0.13 47.87 -3.14
N LEU A 70 -0.51 47.70 -4.29
CA LEU A 70 0.13 47.07 -5.47
C LEU A 70 1.27 47.94 -6.08
N SER A 71 1.28 49.26 -5.82
CA SER A 71 2.35 50.16 -6.25
C SER A 71 3.67 49.90 -5.50
N ARG A 72 3.60 49.23 -4.33
CA ARG A 72 4.77 48.96 -3.48
C ARG A 72 5.53 47.73 -4.00
N ASP A 73 6.85 47.83 -4.05
CA ASP A 73 7.73 46.68 -4.34
C ASP A 73 7.79 45.74 -3.12
N SER A 74 6.94 44.74 -3.14
CA SER A 74 6.79 43.79 -2.04
C SER A 74 6.64 42.34 -2.54
N SER A 75 7.18 41.39 -1.76
CA SER A 75 6.93 39.96 -1.94
C SER A 75 5.60 39.49 -1.37
N ILE A 76 4.92 40.33 -0.58
CA ILE A 76 3.64 39.98 0.04
C ILE A 76 2.55 40.07 -1.00
N ARG A 77 1.78 38.98 -1.16
CA ARG A 77 0.69 38.91 -2.14
C ARG A 77 -0.58 39.50 -1.57
N LEU A 78 -1.33 40.23 -2.38
CA LEU A 78 -2.62 40.81 -2.01
C LEU A 78 -3.76 39.98 -2.61
N LEU A 79 -4.53 39.31 -1.75
CA LEU A 79 -5.77 38.60 -2.09
C LEU A 79 -6.96 39.54 -1.88
N PRO A 80 -7.72 39.88 -2.90
CA PRO A 80 -8.90 40.72 -2.72
C PRO A 80 -10.00 40.02 -1.93
N GLY A 81 -10.61 40.73 -1.00
CA GLY A 81 -11.71 40.20 -0.20
C GLY A 81 -12.65 41.29 0.30
N VAL A 82 -13.79 40.90 0.80
CA VAL A 82 -14.79 41.77 1.43
C VAL A 82 -15.51 41.02 2.55
N GLU A 83 -15.72 41.70 3.70
CA GLU A 83 -16.57 41.16 4.78
C GLU A 83 -18.01 41.60 4.53
N VAL A 84 -18.93 40.65 4.37
CA VAL A 84 -20.31 40.86 3.98
C VAL A 84 -21.26 40.65 5.18
N ASP A 85 -22.17 41.56 5.41
CA ASP A 85 -23.32 41.37 6.28
C ASP A 85 -24.39 40.55 5.54
N ALA A 86 -24.45 39.23 5.80
CA ALA A 86 -25.35 38.30 5.13
C ALA A 86 -26.37 37.70 6.12
N SER A 87 -27.54 37.28 5.64
CA SER A 87 -28.50 36.46 6.39
C SER A 87 -28.58 35.08 5.76
N LEU A 88 -28.68 34.01 6.58
CA LEU A 88 -28.86 32.65 6.10
C LEU A 88 -30.31 32.43 5.64
N GLU A 89 -31.26 32.95 6.40
CA GLU A 89 -32.68 32.93 6.06
C GLU A 89 -33.27 34.34 6.02
N GLU A 90 -34.43 34.49 5.41
CA GLU A 90 -35.09 35.79 5.28
C GLU A 90 -35.58 36.28 6.66
N GLY A 91 -35.15 37.49 7.08
CA GLY A 91 -35.49 38.08 8.36
C GLY A 91 -34.61 37.69 9.54
N GLU A 92 -33.57 36.90 9.34
CA GLU A 92 -32.57 36.57 10.37
C GLU A 92 -31.60 37.73 10.63
N ALA A 93 -30.91 37.61 11.78
CA ALA A 93 -29.84 38.54 12.14
C ALA A 93 -28.67 38.45 11.20
N SER A 94 -28.02 39.59 10.91
CA SER A 94 -26.82 39.66 10.09
C SER A 94 -25.72 38.77 10.65
N LYS A 95 -25.13 37.92 9.79
CA LYS A 95 -23.90 37.13 9.98
C LYS A 95 -22.80 37.77 9.17
N HIS A 96 -21.56 37.62 9.63
CA HIS A 96 -20.39 38.06 8.86
C HIS A 96 -19.82 36.93 8.06
N ILE A 97 -19.71 37.11 6.76
CA ILE A 97 -19.11 36.16 5.80
C ILE A 97 -18.07 36.91 4.99
N ILE A 98 -16.84 36.39 4.99
CA ILE A 98 -15.77 36.93 4.14
C ILE A 98 -15.83 36.26 2.79
N VAL A 99 -15.78 37.05 1.73
CA VAL A 99 -15.70 36.61 0.36
C VAL A 99 -14.29 36.93 -0.17
N TYR A 100 -13.54 35.94 -0.58
CA TYR A 100 -12.23 36.09 -1.27
C TYR A 100 -12.39 35.85 -2.77
N PHE A 101 -11.65 36.60 -3.60
CA PHE A 101 -11.76 36.52 -5.05
C PHE A 101 -10.47 36.07 -5.72
N ASP A 102 -10.57 35.30 -6.83
CA ASP A 102 -9.42 34.88 -7.67
C ASP A 102 -8.88 36.04 -8.50
N ALA A 103 -8.28 37.00 -7.80
CA ALA A 103 -7.74 38.22 -8.36
C ALA A 103 -6.44 38.65 -7.65
N VAL A 104 -5.62 37.69 -7.18
CA VAL A 104 -4.37 37.97 -6.46
C VAL A 104 -3.43 38.79 -7.35
N ASP A 105 -3.05 40.00 -6.88
CA ASP A 105 -2.20 40.97 -7.58
C ASP A 105 -2.64 41.31 -9.02
N ASP A 106 -3.89 41.06 -9.38
CA ASP A 106 -4.45 41.33 -10.71
C ASP A 106 -5.30 42.60 -10.67
N GLU A 107 -4.69 43.74 -11.00
CA GLU A 107 -5.33 45.05 -10.90
C GLU A 107 -6.62 45.14 -11.72
N GLU A 108 -6.67 44.54 -12.92
CA GLU A 108 -7.87 44.59 -13.78
C GLU A 108 -9.04 43.85 -13.13
N LYS A 109 -8.79 42.68 -12.58
CA LYS A 109 -9.83 41.93 -11.86
C LYS A 109 -10.21 42.61 -10.54
N ILE A 110 -9.23 43.20 -9.83
CA ILE A 110 -9.50 43.95 -8.58
C ILE A 110 -10.44 45.10 -8.86
N VAL A 111 -10.25 45.88 -9.93
CA VAL A 111 -11.16 46.94 -10.34
C VAL A 111 -12.56 46.40 -10.57
N LYS A 112 -12.66 45.30 -11.34
CA LYS A 112 -13.97 44.65 -11.61
C LYS A 112 -14.67 44.18 -10.34
N VAL A 113 -13.91 43.60 -9.39
CA VAL A 113 -14.44 43.18 -8.08
C VAL A 113 -14.91 44.39 -7.27
N ALA A 114 -14.12 45.48 -7.21
CA ALA A 114 -14.47 46.69 -6.45
C ALA A 114 -15.74 47.36 -7.00
N ASP A 115 -15.87 47.45 -8.33
CA ASP A 115 -17.08 47.98 -8.96
C ASP A 115 -18.31 47.15 -8.59
N TRP A 116 -18.19 45.82 -8.67
CA TRP A 116 -19.24 44.87 -8.29
C TRP A 116 -19.60 44.99 -6.80
N VAL A 117 -18.60 45.04 -5.89
CA VAL A 117 -18.83 45.21 -4.43
C VAL A 117 -19.62 46.48 -4.15
N ASN A 118 -19.21 47.60 -4.76
CA ASN A 118 -19.86 48.88 -4.53
C ASN A 118 -21.28 48.95 -5.12
N GLU A 119 -21.53 48.27 -6.25
CA GLU A 119 -22.84 48.18 -6.87
C GLU A 119 -23.82 47.28 -6.07
N VAL A 120 -23.36 46.09 -5.67
CA VAL A 120 -24.20 45.03 -5.08
C VAL A 120 -24.34 45.20 -3.57
N LEU A 121 -23.24 45.55 -2.89
CA LEU A 121 -23.19 45.63 -1.42
C LEU A 121 -23.31 47.03 -0.85
N GLY A 122 -23.38 48.08 -1.68
CA GLY A 122 -23.38 49.47 -1.22
C GLY A 122 -24.53 49.86 -0.30
N GLU A 123 -25.68 49.19 -0.38
CA GLU A 123 -26.84 49.36 0.51
C GLU A 123 -26.95 48.30 1.60
N VAL A 124 -26.06 47.29 1.60
CA VAL A 124 -26.04 46.20 2.59
C VAL A 124 -25.52 46.74 3.94
N SER A 125 -26.16 46.33 4.99
CA SER A 125 -25.80 46.74 6.36
C SER A 125 -26.27 45.67 7.38
N PRO A 126 -25.81 45.74 8.64
CA PRO A 126 -26.31 44.85 9.69
C PRO A 126 -27.83 44.87 9.92
N LYS A 127 -28.50 45.95 9.49
CA LYS A 127 -29.96 46.10 9.58
C LYS A 127 -30.69 45.65 8.32
N SER A 128 -29.98 45.55 7.21
CA SER A 128 -30.49 45.12 5.91
C SER A 128 -29.46 44.19 5.29
N PRO A 129 -29.26 42.97 5.87
CA PRO A 129 -28.29 42.02 5.35
C PRO A 129 -28.77 41.48 4.00
N ILE A 130 -27.80 41.10 3.15
CA ILE A 130 -28.10 40.37 1.91
C ILE A 130 -28.36 38.91 2.23
N ASN A 131 -29.42 38.33 1.64
CA ASN A 131 -29.64 36.89 1.78
C ASN A 131 -28.51 36.11 1.06
N ILE A 132 -28.03 35.01 1.66
CA ILE A 132 -26.88 34.23 1.15
C ILE A 132 -27.13 33.70 -0.26
N ASP A 133 -28.32 33.22 -0.59
CA ASP A 133 -28.63 32.69 -1.93
C ASP A 133 -28.58 33.81 -2.98
N VAL A 134 -29.04 35.04 -2.59
CA VAL A 134 -28.94 36.21 -3.46
C VAL A 134 -27.49 36.61 -3.66
N LEU A 135 -26.69 36.60 -2.61
CA LEU A 135 -25.25 36.87 -2.65
C LEU A 135 -24.55 35.90 -3.59
N LEU A 136 -24.80 34.59 -3.45
CA LEU A 136 -24.23 33.55 -4.28
C LEU A 136 -24.57 33.70 -5.76
N ASN A 137 -25.83 33.99 -6.07
CA ASN A 137 -26.25 34.25 -7.45
C ASN A 137 -25.51 35.47 -8.04
N LYS A 138 -25.38 36.55 -7.27
CA LYS A 138 -24.66 37.75 -7.70
C LYS A 138 -23.15 37.51 -7.87
N LEU A 139 -22.54 36.69 -7.02
CA LEU A 139 -21.13 36.25 -7.14
C LEU A 139 -20.93 35.41 -8.40
N LEU A 140 -21.84 34.50 -8.72
CA LEU A 140 -21.77 33.69 -9.96
C LEU A 140 -21.92 34.57 -11.19
N GLU A 141 -22.78 35.61 -11.18
CA GLU A 141 -22.93 36.59 -12.27
C GLU A 141 -21.63 37.39 -12.51
N LEU A 142 -20.84 37.65 -11.50
CA LEU A 142 -19.53 38.34 -11.59
C LEU A 142 -18.55 37.56 -12.48
N GLY A 143 -18.61 36.21 -12.46
CA GLY A 143 -17.77 35.33 -13.27
C GLY A 143 -16.29 35.28 -12.87
N ILE A 144 -15.94 35.79 -11.67
CA ILE A 144 -14.64 35.60 -11.02
C ILE A 144 -14.79 34.53 -9.96
N PRO A 145 -13.93 33.48 -9.91
CA PRO A 145 -14.00 32.48 -8.86
C PRO A 145 -13.88 33.13 -7.47
N PHE A 146 -14.61 32.60 -6.52
CA PHE A 146 -14.65 33.09 -5.15
C PHE A 146 -14.62 31.97 -4.14
N ALA A 147 -14.27 32.31 -2.89
CA ALA A 147 -14.30 31.40 -1.74
C ALA A 147 -14.94 32.12 -0.55
N LEU A 148 -15.68 31.39 0.27
CA LEU A 148 -16.39 31.92 1.41
C LEU A 148 -15.80 31.44 2.72
N SER A 149 -15.67 32.35 3.69
CA SER A 149 -15.23 32.06 5.05
C SER A 149 -16.16 32.74 6.03
N PRO A 150 -17.01 32.02 6.76
CA PRO A 150 -17.85 32.64 7.78
C PRO A 150 -17.05 32.97 9.04
N HIS A 151 -17.42 33.97 9.74
CA HIS A 151 -17.04 34.18 11.13
C HIS A 151 -17.76 33.16 12.01
N ALA A 152 -17.01 32.46 12.84
CA ALA A 152 -17.51 31.42 13.74
C ALA A 152 -17.01 31.67 15.18
N MET A 153 -17.65 31.02 16.15
CA MET A 153 -17.29 31.08 17.58
C MET A 153 -17.10 32.50 18.13
N LYS A 154 -17.80 33.49 17.56
CA LYS A 154 -17.81 34.85 18.09
C LYS A 154 -18.83 34.94 19.22
N GLN A 155 -18.45 35.61 20.31
CA GLN A 155 -19.34 35.84 21.47
C GLN A 155 -20.53 36.76 21.17
N ASN A 156 -20.65 37.30 19.97
CA ASN A 156 -21.77 38.14 19.52
C ASN A 156 -22.61 37.37 18.48
N LYS A 157 -23.87 37.81 18.29
CA LYS A 157 -24.84 37.20 17.35
C LYS A 157 -24.42 37.20 15.86
N ARG A 158 -23.21 37.66 15.54
CA ARG A 158 -22.69 37.75 14.16
C ARG A 158 -21.92 36.53 13.73
N GLY A 159 -21.57 35.60 14.66
CA GLY A 159 -21.02 34.30 14.30
C GLY A 159 -22.07 33.42 13.65
N ILE A 160 -21.70 32.67 12.65
CA ILE A 160 -22.63 31.81 11.90
C ILE A 160 -23.21 30.68 12.77
N ASP A 161 -22.41 30.16 13.67
CA ASP A 161 -22.76 29.11 14.61
C ASP A 161 -23.55 29.55 15.84
N PHE A 162 -23.73 30.87 16.04
CA PHE A 162 -24.33 31.39 17.26
C PHE A 162 -25.71 30.80 17.55
N ASP A 163 -26.55 30.68 16.52
CA ASP A 163 -27.92 30.18 16.65
C ASP A 163 -27.98 28.65 16.55
N TRP A 164 -26.97 28.00 16.03
CA TRP A 164 -26.94 26.54 15.85
C TRP A 164 -26.79 25.77 17.16
N HIS A 165 -26.11 26.33 18.16
CA HIS A 165 -25.99 25.72 19.49
C HIS A 165 -27.33 25.53 20.21
N CYS A 166 -28.40 26.20 19.73
CA CYS A 166 -29.74 26.08 20.28
C CYS A 166 -30.64 25.08 19.52
N LEU A 167 -30.17 24.49 18.43
CA LEU A 167 -30.92 23.54 17.61
C LEU A 167 -30.87 22.12 18.20
N GLU A 168 -31.93 21.33 17.97
CA GLU A 168 -31.94 19.91 18.34
C GLU A 168 -30.90 19.09 17.56
N ASN A 169 -30.62 19.48 16.30
CA ASN A 169 -29.64 18.83 15.40
C ASN A 169 -28.76 19.90 14.73
N PRO A 170 -27.82 20.53 15.45
CA PRO A 170 -26.96 21.57 14.88
C PRO A 170 -26.13 21.08 13.69
N GLY A 171 -25.80 19.79 13.64
CA GLY A 171 -25.00 19.18 12.58
C GLY A 171 -25.67 19.19 11.21
N ASP A 172 -26.97 18.99 11.13
CA ASP A 172 -27.66 18.93 9.83
C ASP A 172 -27.71 20.33 9.19
N GLU A 173 -27.94 21.37 9.99
CA GLU A 173 -27.94 22.75 9.50
C GLU A 173 -26.54 23.22 9.12
N ALA A 174 -25.53 22.94 9.95
CA ALA A 174 -24.15 23.30 9.67
C ALA A 174 -23.64 22.63 8.39
N ARG A 175 -23.90 21.33 8.18
CA ARG A 175 -23.48 20.58 6.98
C ARG A 175 -24.06 21.15 5.70
N LYS A 176 -25.32 21.60 5.71
CA LYS A 176 -25.97 22.24 4.57
C LYS A 176 -25.15 23.39 3.98
N TYR A 177 -24.54 24.20 4.85
CA TYR A 177 -23.71 25.33 4.43
C TYR A 177 -22.25 24.98 4.22
N ILE A 178 -21.67 24.14 5.07
CA ILE A 178 -20.28 23.68 4.95
C ILE A 178 -20.06 22.93 3.63
N ASP A 179 -20.92 21.98 3.32
CA ASP A 179 -20.76 21.13 2.12
C ASP A 179 -20.97 21.89 0.80
N GLN A 180 -21.68 23.03 0.86
CA GLN A 180 -22.04 23.76 -0.35
C GLN A 180 -21.25 25.05 -0.56
N PHE A 181 -20.87 25.75 0.52
CA PHE A 181 -20.42 27.13 0.41
C PHE A 181 -19.14 27.47 1.14
N PHE A 182 -18.85 26.86 2.30
CA PHE A 182 -17.74 27.28 3.13
C PHE A 182 -16.52 26.38 2.99
N CYS A 183 -15.40 26.94 2.55
CA CYS A 183 -14.12 26.24 2.52
C CYS A 183 -13.25 26.50 3.77
N LEU A 184 -13.54 27.54 4.53
CA LEU A 184 -12.80 27.95 5.72
C LEU A 184 -13.77 28.25 6.86
N TRP A 185 -13.29 28.15 8.10
CA TRP A 185 -14.05 28.43 9.33
C TRP A 185 -13.25 29.38 10.20
N GLU A 186 -13.52 30.67 10.11
CA GLU A 186 -12.74 31.69 10.80
C GLU A 186 -13.22 31.93 12.22
N THR A 187 -12.34 31.72 13.20
CA THR A 187 -12.62 31.96 14.60
C THR A 187 -12.22 33.38 15.03
N GLY A 188 -12.85 33.91 16.08
CA GLY A 188 -12.58 35.24 16.61
C GLY A 188 -11.19 35.42 17.26
N GLY A 189 -10.36 34.37 17.30
CA GLY A 189 -8.99 34.43 17.79
C GLY A 189 -8.37 33.04 17.97
N LYS A 190 -7.04 32.97 18.03
CA LYS A 190 -6.27 31.72 18.14
C LYS A 190 -6.68 30.81 19.32
N SER A 191 -7.17 31.41 20.43
CA SER A 191 -7.66 30.66 21.58
C SER A 191 -8.99 29.93 21.34
N SER A 192 -9.71 30.27 20.31
CA SER A 192 -11.00 29.66 19.96
C SER A 192 -10.86 28.52 18.96
N ILE A 193 -9.68 28.31 18.38
CA ILE A 193 -9.44 27.26 17.37
C ILE A 193 -9.78 25.88 17.91
N ALA A 194 -9.30 25.54 19.11
CA ALA A 194 -9.55 24.24 19.73
C ALA A 194 -11.04 23.95 19.93
N HIS A 195 -11.82 24.95 20.38
CA HIS A 195 -13.26 24.83 20.55
C HIS A 195 -14.00 24.69 19.21
N ALA A 196 -13.53 25.40 18.16
CA ALA A 196 -14.12 25.28 16.84
C ALA A 196 -13.87 23.88 16.24
N VAL A 197 -12.67 23.33 16.40
CA VAL A 197 -12.35 21.96 15.97
C VAL A 197 -13.19 20.94 16.74
N GLU A 198 -13.39 21.13 18.06
CA GLU A 198 -14.24 20.26 18.87
C GLU A 198 -15.69 20.28 18.39
N PHE A 199 -16.24 21.48 18.17
CA PHE A 199 -17.59 21.65 17.61
C PHE A 199 -17.74 20.98 16.23
N LEU A 200 -16.79 21.21 15.32
CA LEU A 200 -16.83 20.58 13.98
C LEU A 200 -16.75 19.07 14.06
N ARG A 201 -15.99 18.51 15.03
CA ARG A 201 -15.92 17.08 15.26
C ARG A 201 -17.24 16.51 15.78
N GLU A 202 -17.92 17.22 16.68
CA GLU A 202 -19.24 16.81 17.18
C GLU A 202 -20.29 16.70 16.05
N ILE A 203 -20.15 17.52 15.01
CA ILE A 203 -21.05 17.50 13.85
C ILE A 203 -20.48 16.72 12.65
N ASP A 204 -19.36 15.97 12.81
CA ASP A 204 -18.71 15.19 11.74
C ASP A 204 -18.28 16.03 10.52
N ALA A 205 -17.73 17.22 10.77
CA ALA A 205 -17.31 18.18 9.75
C ALA A 205 -15.83 18.62 9.88
N ASP A 206 -15.08 18.12 10.86
CA ASP A 206 -13.70 18.52 11.15
C ASP A 206 -12.67 18.11 10.06
N GLU A 207 -13.02 17.17 9.20
CA GLU A 207 -12.23 16.81 8.01
C GLU A 207 -12.66 17.55 6.73
N ARG A 208 -13.71 18.38 6.78
CA ARG A 208 -14.34 18.99 5.60
C ARG A 208 -14.01 20.47 5.43
N VAL A 209 -13.69 21.16 6.51
CA VAL A 209 -13.44 22.59 6.51
C VAL A 209 -12.31 22.95 7.46
N SER A 210 -11.42 23.80 7.01
CA SER A 210 -10.24 24.20 7.80
C SER A 210 -10.56 25.33 8.78
N VAL A 211 -10.19 25.14 10.05
CA VAL A 211 -10.34 26.17 11.10
C VAL A 211 -9.16 27.12 11.07
N ILE A 212 -9.45 28.39 10.89
CA ILE A 212 -8.46 29.46 10.80
C ILE A 212 -8.74 30.57 11.80
N SER A 213 -7.74 31.39 12.06
CA SER A 213 -7.88 32.64 12.79
C SER A 213 -7.01 33.69 12.12
N PHE A 214 -7.58 34.84 11.83
CA PHE A 214 -6.90 36.02 11.31
C PHE A 214 -7.02 37.19 12.29
N SER A 215 -6.35 38.30 11.98
CA SER A 215 -6.26 39.43 12.95
C SER A 215 -7.55 40.15 13.19
N ASP A 216 -8.47 40.22 12.23
CA ASP A 216 -9.63 41.12 12.23
C ASP A 216 -9.19 42.51 12.70
N SER A 217 -8.10 43.01 12.11
CA SER A 217 -7.39 44.19 12.60
C SER A 217 -8.00 45.46 12.05
N LYS A 218 -8.17 46.45 12.92
CA LYS A 218 -8.73 47.79 12.62
C LYS A 218 -7.73 48.90 12.91
N ASP A 219 -6.53 48.53 13.34
CA ASP A 219 -5.38 49.40 13.61
C ASP A 219 -4.06 48.63 13.53
N PHE A 220 -2.94 49.36 13.46
CA PHE A 220 -1.60 48.80 13.33
C PHE A 220 -1.15 48.09 14.62
N ASP A 221 -1.51 48.55 15.79
CA ASP A 221 -1.11 47.99 17.08
C ASP A 221 -1.72 46.59 17.27
N LYS A 222 -3.02 46.46 16.93
CA LYS A 222 -3.71 45.16 16.96
C LYS A 222 -3.09 44.18 15.96
N LEU A 223 -2.77 44.66 14.75
CA LEU A 223 -2.13 43.85 13.71
C LEU A 223 -0.74 43.37 14.15
N ASP A 224 0.14 44.28 14.60
CA ASP A 224 1.49 43.96 15.10
C ASP A 224 1.41 42.97 16.28
N LYS A 225 0.51 43.21 17.20
CA LYS A 225 0.28 42.28 18.33
C LYS A 225 -0.17 40.91 17.85
N TYR A 226 -1.11 40.81 16.89
CA TYR A 226 -1.60 39.55 16.38
C TYR A 226 -0.48 38.77 15.67
N LEU A 227 0.29 39.41 14.80
CA LEU A 227 1.39 38.80 14.08
C LEU A 227 2.56 38.40 15.00
N SER A 228 2.67 39.01 16.18
CA SER A 228 3.67 38.64 17.21
C SER A 228 3.34 37.35 17.97
N TYR A 229 2.09 36.84 17.92
CA TYR A 229 1.75 35.54 18.48
C TYR A 229 2.18 34.40 17.54
N PRO A 230 2.42 33.16 18.07
CA PRO A 230 2.71 32.01 17.25
C PRO A 230 1.71 31.87 16.09
N PRO A 231 2.14 31.88 14.82
CA PRO A 231 1.24 31.85 13.67
C PRO A 231 0.66 30.46 13.45
N GLN A 232 -0.45 30.38 12.71
CA GLN A 232 -0.80 29.22 11.93
C GLN A 232 0.03 29.27 10.64
N TYR A 233 0.61 28.13 10.24
CA TYR A 233 1.35 28.02 9.01
C TYR A 233 0.53 27.30 7.96
N PHE A 234 0.50 27.87 6.76
CA PHE A 234 -0.25 27.38 5.61
C PHE A 234 0.72 26.72 4.63
N HIS A 235 0.54 25.42 4.40
CA HIS A 235 1.38 24.63 3.51
C HIS A 235 0.81 24.66 2.08
N ALA A 236 0.72 25.84 1.51
CA ALA A 236 0.25 26.12 0.17
C ALA A 236 0.94 27.36 -0.42
N LEU A 237 0.90 27.49 -1.75
CA LEU A 237 1.37 28.68 -2.42
C LEU A 237 0.45 29.89 -2.06
N PRO A 238 1.01 31.11 -1.89
CA PRO A 238 0.23 32.30 -1.60
C PRO A 238 -0.58 32.73 -2.85
N SER A 239 -1.71 32.08 -3.06
CA SER A 239 -2.59 32.27 -4.20
C SER A 239 -4.03 31.92 -3.84
N PHE A 240 -4.99 32.33 -4.65
CA PHE A 240 -6.40 31.96 -4.46
C PHE A 240 -6.60 30.44 -4.48
N ARG A 241 -5.91 29.72 -5.38
CA ARG A 241 -5.97 28.26 -5.41
C ARG A 241 -5.32 27.63 -4.19
N GLY A 242 -4.23 28.21 -3.68
CA GLY A 242 -3.63 27.80 -2.42
C GLY A 242 -4.62 27.92 -1.26
N LEU A 243 -5.41 29.02 -1.25
CA LEU A 243 -6.50 29.18 -0.28
C LEU A 243 -7.56 28.07 -0.41
N GLN A 244 -7.97 27.74 -1.63
CA GLN A 244 -8.93 26.64 -1.86
C GLN A 244 -8.38 25.30 -1.38
N MET A 245 -7.09 25.01 -1.62
CA MET A 245 -6.45 23.77 -1.15
C MET A 245 -6.38 23.73 0.39
N VAL A 246 -6.01 24.83 1.02
CA VAL A 246 -6.04 24.95 2.49
C VAL A 246 -7.46 24.76 3.04
N GLY A 247 -8.48 25.26 2.35
CA GLY A 247 -9.87 25.12 2.74
C GLY A 247 -10.38 23.70 2.67
N SER A 248 -9.98 22.95 1.64
CA SER A 248 -10.41 21.55 1.41
C SER A 248 -9.56 20.50 2.14
N GLU A 249 -8.36 20.85 2.59
CA GLU A 249 -7.40 19.92 3.19
C GLU A 249 -6.88 20.46 4.53
N VAL A 250 -7.56 20.09 5.61
CA VAL A 250 -7.26 20.57 6.98
C VAL A 250 -5.81 20.35 7.41
N ASN A 251 -5.16 19.32 6.87
CA ASN A 251 -3.77 18.98 7.15
C ASN A 251 -2.75 19.94 6.50
N ARG A 252 -3.20 20.89 5.67
CA ARG A 252 -2.35 21.96 5.13
C ARG A 252 -2.17 23.13 6.08
N ILE A 253 -2.75 23.06 7.28
CA ILE A 253 -2.54 24.03 8.34
C ILE A 253 -1.81 23.37 9.51
N SER A 254 -0.75 24.00 10.01
CA SER A 254 0.02 23.50 11.15
C SER A 254 0.42 24.61 12.12
N CYS A 255 0.91 24.22 13.30
CA CYS A 255 1.52 25.13 14.28
C CYS A 255 3.04 25.24 14.12
N THR A 256 3.63 24.55 13.15
CA THR A 256 5.06 24.53 12.88
C THR A 256 5.33 24.91 11.44
N ARG A 257 6.33 25.79 11.24
CA ARG A 257 6.75 26.23 9.89
C ARG A 257 7.36 25.07 9.12
N GLU A 258 8.21 24.33 9.80
CA GLU A 258 8.90 23.18 9.24
C GLU A 258 8.30 21.93 9.84
N GLU A 259 7.77 21.09 8.98
CA GLU A 259 7.11 19.86 9.41
C GLU A 259 8.11 18.76 9.72
N ILE A 260 9.33 18.85 9.13
CA ILE A 260 10.39 17.87 9.28
C ILE A 260 11.59 18.56 9.92
N PRO A 261 12.06 18.07 11.08
CA PRO A 261 13.25 18.60 11.72
C PRO A 261 14.47 18.54 10.78
N ASP A 262 15.31 19.57 10.80
CA ASP A 262 16.52 19.68 9.97
C ASP A 262 17.43 18.44 10.05
N GLU A 263 17.53 17.84 11.23
CA GLU A 263 18.29 16.60 11.44
C GLU A 263 17.77 15.42 10.64
N SER A 264 16.48 15.39 10.32
CA SER A 264 15.82 14.32 9.57
C SER A 264 15.82 14.53 8.06
N LEU A 265 16.07 15.77 7.56
CA LEU A 265 16.06 16.11 6.14
C LEU A 265 17.01 15.25 5.30
N GLY A 266 18.11 14.75 5.90
CA GLY A 266 19.03 13.83 5.25
C GLY A 266 18.41 12.50 4.80
N SER A 267 17.28 12.12 5.38
CA SER A 267 16.54 10.87 5.07
C SER A 267 15.46 11.05 4.00
N TYR A 268 15.29 12.25 3.46
CA TYR A 268 14.34 12.57 2.40
C TYR A 268 15.05 12.93 1.10
N LEU A 269 14.46 12.58 -0.03
CA LEU A 269 14.96 12.96 -1.36
C LEU A 269 14.50 14.40 -1.66
N GLY A 270 15.42 15.29 -2.01
CA GLY A 270 15.12 16.70 -2.27
C GLY A 270 15.15 17.08 -3.75
N GLU A 271 16.03 16.45 -4.53
CA GLU A 271 16.23 16.77 -5.93
C GLU A 271 16.67 15.55 -6.73
N VAL A 272 16.10 15.39 -7.89
CA VAL A 272 16.55 14.44 -8.91
C VAL A 272 17.03 15.22 -10.12
N CYS A 273 18.26 14.99 -10.56
CA CYS A 273 18.75 15.47 -11.83
C CYS A 273 18.70 14.33 -12.85
N PHE A 274 17.82 14.41 -13.82
CA PHE A 274 17.65 13.43 -14.89
C PHE A 274 18.12 14.03 -16.21
N ASN A 275 19.23 13.52 -16.72
CA ASN A 275 19.84 13.97 -17.98
C ASN A 275 20.02 15.50 -18.06
N GLY A 276 20.47 16.12 -16.98
CA GLY A 276 20.69 17.57 -16.86
C GLY A 276 19.43 18.38 -16.47
N GLN A 277 18.25 17.76 -16.43
CA GLN A 277 17.03 18.40 -15.94
C GLN A 277 16.93 18.25 -14.43
N LYS A 278 16.71 19.35 -13.74
CA LYS A 278 16.49 19.40 -12.30
C LYS A 278 15.01 19.23 -12.01
N ILE A 279 14.67 18.29 -11.11
CA ILE A 279 13.34 18.01 -10.62
C ILE A 279 13.41 18.11 -9.10
N GLU A 280 12.76 19.10 -8.51
CA GLU A 280 12.66 19.21 -7.06
C GLU A 280 11.53 18.30 -6.54
N LEU A 281 11.73 17.75 -5.34
CA LEU A 281 10.78 16.87 -4.68
C LEU A 281 10.31 17.49 -3.37
N SER A 282 9.01 17.34 -3.10
CA SER A 282 8.45 17.58 -1.78
C SER A 282 8.86 16.44 -0.82
N THR A 283 9.02 16.75 0.43
CA THR A 283 9.28 15.76 1.49
C THR A 283 8.04 14.90 1.84
N ARG A 284 6.89 15.19 1.22
CA ARG A 284 5.62 14.49 1.39
C ARG A 284 5.23 13.70 0.14
N LEU A 285 4.07 13.97 -0.45
CA LEU A 285 3.55 13.24 -1.61
C LEU A 285 3.96 13.92 -2.93
N ASN A 286 4.69 13.17 -3.75
CA ASN A 286 5.06 13.54 -5.12
C ASN A 286 4.35 12.59 -6.08
N ALA A 287 3.52 13.12 -6.97
CA ALA A 287 2.82 12.35 -7.99
C ALA A 287 3.47 12.53 -9.36
N VAL A 288 3.87 11.45 -10.00
CA VAL A 288 4.44 11.46 -11.36
C VAL A 288 3.35 11.03 -12.35
N ILE A 289 2.92 11.96 -13.19
CA ILE A 289 1.84 11.75 -14.17
C ILE A 289 2.34 11.94 -15.61
N GLY A 290 1.53 11.52 -16.59
CA GLY A 290 1.84 11.68 -18.00
C GLY A 290 1.18 10.60 -18.86
N GLY A 291 1.23 10.79 -20.18
CA GLY A 291 0.67 9.83 -21.15
C GLY A 291 1.39 8.47 -21.14
N ARG A 292 0.84 7.50 -21.89
CA ARG A 292 1.53 6.21 -22.07
C ARG A 292 2.86 6.43 -22.81
N GLY A 293 3.92 5.82 -22.27
CA GLY A 293 5.28 5.95 -22.84
C GLY A 293 6.00 7.25 -22.53
N SER A 294 5.40 8.17 -21.76
CA SER A 294 6.01 9.48 -21.44
C SER A 294 7.24 9.42 -20.54
N GLY A 295 7.56 8.28 -19.94
CA GLY A 295 8.74 8.12 -19.09
C GLY A 295 8.47 8.11 -17.58
N LYS A 296 7.21 8.02 -17.13
CA LYS A 296 6.86 7.97 -15.69
C LYS A 296 7.64 6.89 -14.94
N SER A 297 7.41 5.62 -15.29
CA SER A 297 8.10 4.48 -14.67
C SER A 297 9.62 4.49 -14.93
N LEU A 298 10.07 5.16 -16.01
CA LEU A 298 11.48 5.35 -16.29
C LEU A 298 12.15 6.23 -15.23
N LEU A 299 11.49 7.30 -14.80
CA LEU A 299 11.99 8.16 -13.74
C LEU A 299 12.15 7.40 -12.43
N LEU A 300 11.14 6.62 -12.02
CA LEU A 300 11.22 5.80 -10.81
C LEU A 300 12.32 4.74 -10.88
N ASP A 301 12.40 4.00 -12.01
CA ASP A 301 13.46 3.01 -12.23
C ASP A 301 14.85 3.66 -12.19
N ALA A 302 14.98 4.86 -12.75
CA ALA A 302 16.23 5.62 -12.77
C ALA A 302 16.63 6.08 -11.36
N MET A 303 15.68 6.54 -10.57
CA MET A 303 15.89 6.87 -9.16
C MET A 303 16.32 5.64 -8.37
N ALA A 304 15.60 4.52 -8.50
CA ALA A 304 15.93 3.28 -7.81
C ALA A 304 17.35 2.80 -8.15
N LEU A 305 17.76 2.88 -9.42
CA LEU A 305 19.13 2.51 -9.85
C LEU A 305 20.18 3.46 -9.31
N ALA A 306 19.92 4.76 -9.29
CA ALA A 306 20.83 5.75 -8.72
C ALA A 306 21.01 5.56 -7.21
N LEU A 307 19.94 5.16 -6.51
CA LEU A 307 19.95 4.82 -5.08
C LEU A 307 20.57 3.45 -4.78
N GLY A 308 20.80 2.60 -5.79
CA GLY A 308 21.56 1.35 -5.65
C GLY A 308 20.78 0.06 -5.93
N ASP A 309 19.43 0.11 -6.00
CA ASP A 309 18.53 -1.04 -6.25
C ASP A 309 19.01 -2.37 -5.64
N PRO A 310 19.18 -2.46 -4.30
CA PRO A 310 19.84 -3.58 -3.64
C PRO A 310 19.12 -4.92 -3.87
N ASN A 311 17.82 -4.89 -4.09
CA ASN A 311 16.98 -6.08 -4.30
C ASN A 311 16.77 -6.41 -5.80
N LYS A 312 17.48 -5.73 -6.71
CA LYS A 312 17.38 -5.91 -8.17
C LYS A 312 15.93 -5.82 -8.71
N LYS A 313 15.12 -4.95 -8.12
CA LYS A 313 13.70 -4.79 -8.47
C LYS A 313 13.49 -4.20 -9.87
N VAL A 314 14.45 -3.44 -10.39
CA VAL A 314 14.39 -2.92 -11.76
C VAL A 314 14.68 -4.04 -12.77
N LYS A 315 13.80 -4.24 -13.73
CA LYS A 315 13.91 -5.28 -14.77
C LYS A 315 15.21 -5.14 -15.58
N PRO A 316 15.88 -6.25 -16.00
CA PRO A 316 17.18 -6.18 -16.71
C PRO A 316 17.16 -5.29 -17.95
N GLY A 317 16.17 -5.40 -18.83
CA GLY A 317 16.05 -4.56 -20.03
C GLY A 317 15.86 -3.07 -19.70
N ARG A 318 15.22 -2.74 -18.60
CA ARG A 318 15.04 -1.39 -18.14
C ARG A 318 16.35 -0.81 -17.54
N ARG A 319 17.14 -1.65 -16.83
CA ARG A 319 18.48 -1.26 -16.35
C ARG A 319 19.39 -0.81 -17.48
N GLU A 320 19.43 -1.60 -18.57
CA GLU A 320 20.23 -1.25 -19.74
C GLU A 320 19.75 0.04 -20.41
N PHE A 321 18.43 0.23 -20.47
CA PHE A 321 17.85 1.46 -21.05
C PHE A 321 18.18 2.70 -20.22
N VAL A 322 18.09 2.62 -18.89
CA VAL A 322 18.40 3.75 -17.97
C VAL A 322 19.86 4.18 -18.06
N LYS A 323 20.80 3.29 -18.36
CA LYS A 323 22.23 3.63 -18.52
C LYS A 323 22.50 4.69 -19.60
N ASN A 324 21.56 4.91 -20.51
CA ASN A 324 21.67 5.95 -21.52
C ASN A 324 21.43 7.38 -20.97
N TYR A 325 21.00 7.49 -19.70
CA TYR A 325 20.67 8.76 -19.07
C TYR A 325 21.53 9.00 -17.84
N ALA A 326 22.03 10.23 -17.69
CA ALA A 326 22.74 10.63 -16.49
C ALA A 326 21.71 10.95 -15.37
N VAL A 327 21.82 10.25 -14.24
CA VAL A 327 20.92 10.43 -13.10
C VAL A 327 21.72 10.66 -11.83
N SER A 328 21.40 11.72 -11.10
CA SER A 328 21.95 11.99 -9.77
C SER A 328 20.85 12.48 -8.83
N ILE A 329 21.02 12.22 -7.55
CA ILE A 329 20.02 12.54 -6.53
C ILE A 329 20.70 13.31 -5.40
N LYS A 330 20.00 14.30 -4.87
CA LYS A 330 20.35 14.98 -3.62
C LYS A 330 19.26 14.76 -2.60
N ASN A 331 19.66 14.67 -1.33
CA ASN A 331 18.70 14.66 -0.22
C ASN A 331 18.09 16.06 -0.02
N ALA A 332 17.12 16.18 0.89
CA ALA A 332 16.46 17.45 1.17
C ALA A 332 17.36 18.50 1.85
N ARG A 333 18.54 18.13 2.35
CA ARG A 333 19.59 19.07 2.78
C ARG A 333 20.40 19.62 1.61
N GLY A 334 20.32 19.02 0.43
CA GLY A 334 21.12 19.35 -0.73
C GLY A 334 22.39 18.51 -0.90
N ASP A 335 22.63 17.50 -0.03
CA ASP A 335 23.80 16.62 -0.12
C ASP A 335 23.59 15.58 -1.21
N ALA A 336 24.64 15.24 -1.94
CA ALA A 336 24.60 14.19 -2.95
C ALA A 336 24.41 12.81 -2.31
N VAL A 337 23.42 12.07 -2.75
CA VAL A 337 23.14 10.71 -2.29
C VAL A 337 24.05 9.72 -3.00
N LYS A 338 24.82 8.94 -2.23
CA LYS A 338 25.67 7.87 -2.77
C LYS A 338 24.83 6.59 -2.95
N SER A 339 25.07 5.89 -4.06
CA SER A 339 24.45 4.61 -4.34
C SER A 339 24.67 3.60 -3.19
N GLY A 340 23.61 2.99 -2.73
CA GLY A 340 23.63 2.00 -1.63
C GLY A 340 23.71 2.58 -0.21
N ALA A 341 23.83 3.90 -0.06
CA ALA A 341 23.91 4.55 1.25
C ALA A 341 22.57 5.11 1.75
N PHE A 342 21.52 5.06 0.91
CA PHE A 342 20.22 5.64 1.22
C PHE A 342 19.16 4.54 1.34
N ALA A 343 18.45 4.50 2.47
CA ALA A 343 17.39 3.54 2.70
C ALA A 343 16.06 4.03 2.10
N TYR A 344 15.44 3.21 1.27
CA TYR A 344 14.15 3.50 0.62
C TYR A 344 13.40 2.20 0.33
N ASP A 345 12.10 2.31 0.10
CA ASP A 345 11.25 1.22 -0.35
C ASP A 345 10.84 1.45 -1.81
N TYR A 346 10.93 0.42 -2.65
CA TYR A 346 10.55 0.51 -4.06
C TYR A 346 9.61 -0.61 -4.46
N PHE A 347 8.44 -0.24 -4.99
CA PHE A 347 7.44 -1.14 -5.57
C PHE A 347 7.27 -0.81 -7.05
N ASN A 348 7.82 -1.65 -7.92
CA ASN A 348 7.60 -1.53 -9.34
C ASN A 348 6.20 -2.04 -9.73
N GLN A 349 5.76 -1.72 -10.94
CA GLN A 349 4.48 -2.15 -11.48
C GLN A 349 4.28 -3.67 -11.34
N SER A 350 3.14 -4.09 -10.81
CA SER A 350 2.77 -5.49 -10.53
C SER A 350 3.65 -6.18 -9.46
N TYR A 351 4.54 -5.46 -8.78
CA TYR A 351 5.42 -6.06 -7.78
C TYR A 351 4.64 -6.57 -6.57
N VAL A 352 3.63 -5.83 -6.12
CA VAL A 352 2.82 -6.20 -4.96
C VAL A 352 2.10 -7.53 -5.19
N ALA A 353 1.46 -7.70 -6.35
CA ALA A 353 0.81 -8.96 -6.70
C ALA A 353 1.79 -10.14 -6.70
N LYS A 354 3.02 -9.90 -7.18
CA LYS A 354 4.07 -10.91 -7.21
C LYS A 354 4.61 -11.28 -5.83
N LEU A 355 4.64 -10.34 -4.88
CA LEU A 355 5.09 -10.61 -3.51
C LEU A 355 4.31 -11.74 -2.84
N PHE A 356 3.02 -11.86 -3.15
CA PHE A 356 2.15 -12.86 -2.54
C PHE A 356 1.94 -14.11 -3.41
N MET A 357 2.23 -14.03 -4.72
CA MET A 357 1.97 -15.12 -5.68
C MET A 357 3.19 -15.93 -6.11
N GLU A 358 4.39 -15.37 -6.04
CA GLU A 358 5.59 -16.05 -6.50
C GLU A 358 6.26 -16.87 -5.38
N GLU A 359 6.44 -18.16 -5.62
CA GLU A 359 7.26 -19.05 -4.79
C GLU A 359 8.75 -18.78 -5.06
N GLY A 360 9.42 -18.10 -4.13
CA GLY A 360 10.87 -17.88 -4.24
C GLY A 360 11.45 -17.22 -2.99
N GLU A 361 12.69 -17.61 -2.64
CA GLU A 361 13.37 -17.06 -1.45
C GLU A 361 13.48 -15.52 -1.46
N ALA A 362 13.64 -14.91 -2.63
CA ALA A 362 13.72 -13.45 -2.75
C ALA A 362 12.43 -12.74 -2.32
N TYR A 363 11.26 -13.29 -2.66
CA TYR A 363 9.96 -12.76 -2.26
C TYR A 363 9.68 -13.00 -0.78
N LYS A 364 9.97 -14.21 -0.28
CA LYS A 364 9.86 -14.55 1.14
C LYS A 364 10.69 -13.62 2.01
N ASN A 365 11.93 -13.34 1.62
CA ASN A 365 12.80 -12.40 2.32
C ASN A 365 12.27 -10.97 2.27
N THR A 366 11.65 -10.57 1.18
CA THR A 366 11.04 -9.23 1.08
C THR A 366 9.80 -9.12 1.96
N LEU A 367 8.91 -10.09 1.94
CA LEU A 367 7.77 -10.16 2.85
C LEU A 367 8.22 -10.15 4.31
N LYS A 368 9.25 -10.94 4.64
CA LYS A 368 9.85 -10.94 5.98
C LYS A 368 10.37 -9.56 6.39
N ASN A 369 10.97 -8.79 5.48
CA ASN A 369 11.44 -7.44 5.79
C ASN A 369 10.30 -6.46 6.05
N TYR A 370 9.13 -6.61 5.38
CA TYR A 370 7.96 -5.77 5.62
C TYR A 370 7.22 -6.18 6.89
N PHE A 371 7.00 -7.47 7.09
CA PHE A 371 6.25 -8.02 8.22
C PHE A 371 7.18 -8.58 9.31
N GLN A 372 8.33 -7.93 9.53
CA GLN A 372 9.40 -8.47 10.38
C GLN A 372 8.91 -8.82 11.79
N THR A 373 8.11 -7.94 12.41
CA THR A 373 7.58 -8.15 13.77
C THR A 373 6.74 -9.42 13.84
N GLY A 374 5.83 -9.62 12.88
CA GLY A 374 5.00 -10.83 12.81
C GLY A 374 5.82 -12.09 12.51
N PHE A 375 6.79 -11.99 11.59
CA PHE A 375 7.68 -13.11 11.29
C PHE A 375 8.57 -13.50 12.47
N ASP A 376 9.12 -12.52 13.19
CA ASP A 376 9.98 -12.77 14.35
C ASP A 376 9.17 -13.39 15.49
N ALA A 377 7.97 -12.88 15.77
CA ALA A 377 7.07 -13.44 16.77
C ALA A 377 6.70 -14.90 16.47
N VAL A 378 6.44 -15.21 15.19
CA VAL A 378 6.13 -16.58 14.76
C VAL A 378 7.36 -17.49 14.75
N SER A 379 8.56 -16.94 14.51
CA SER A 379 9.81 -17.73 14.51
C SER A 379 10.19 -18.26 15.90
N GLU A 380 9.77 -17.58 16.96
CA GLU A 380 10.02 -17.99 18.36
C GLU A 380 9.15 -19.18 18.79
N ILE A 381 8.17 -19.59 17.98
CA ILE A 381 7.26 -20.66 18.33
C ILE A 381 7.94 -22.00 18.21
N ASP A 382 7.75 -22.82 19.23
CA ASP A 382 8.30 -24.17 19.26
C ASP A 382 7.71 -25.04 18.15
N GLU A 383 8.55 -25.41 17.19
CA GLU A 383 8.18 -26.30 16.08
C GLU A 383 7.74 -27.67 16.58
N ALA A 384 8.26 -28.13 17.71
CA ALA A 384 7.86 -29.39 18.30
C ALA A 384 6.40 -29.36 18.78
N ALA A 385 5.96 -28.24 19.37
CA ALA A 385 4.58 -28.06 19.80
C ALA A 385 3.60 -28.09 18.63
N ILE A 386 3.97 -27.42 17.49
CA ILE A 386 3.15 -27.43 16.27
C ILE A 386 3.11 -28.83 15.66
N LYS A 387 4.24 -29.51 15.58
CA LYS A 387 4.32 -30.89 15.11
C LYS A 387 3.43 -31.80 15.92
N THR A 388 3.47 -31.67 17.25
CA THR A 388 2.65 -32.48 18.17
C THR A 388 1.17 -32.24 17.94
N GLN A 389 0.73 -31.00 17.80
CA GLN A 389 -0.66 -30.68 17.58
C GLN A 389 -1.17 -31.13 16.21
N ASN A 390 -0.42 -30.84 15.15
CA ASN A 390 -0.74 -31.32 13.81
C ASN A 390 -0.80 -32.84 13.74
N MET A 391 0.02 -33.51 14.50
CA MET A 391 0.08 -34.97 14.51
C MET A 391 -1.00 -35.62 15.35
N ALA A 392 -1.53 -34.95 16.36
CA ALA A 392 -2.72 -35.41 17.08
C ALA A 392 -3.95 -35.51 16.15
N ASP A 393 -4.04 -34.60 15.18
CA ASP A 393 -5.06 -34.62 14.14
C ASP A 393 -4.81 -35.68 13.06
N PHE A 394 -3.62 -36.24 12.98
CA PHE A 394 -3.19 -37.27 12.03
C PHE A 394 -3.56 -38.71 12.41
N ASN A 395 -4.40 -38.94 13.36
CA ASN A 395 -4.94 -40.29 13.61
C ASN A 395 -5.85 -40.80 12.47
N LEU A 396 -5.87 -40.10 11.36
CA LEU A 396 -6.54 -40.56 10.14
C LEU A 396 -5.73 -41.65 9.46
N PRO A 397 -6.35 -42.74 8.98
CA PRO A 397 -5.66 -43.75 8.21
C PRO A 397 -5.04 -43.13 6.97
N ILE A 398 -3.88 -43.64 6.54
CA ILE A 398 -3.31 -43.28 5.23
C ILE A 398 -4.43 -43.53 4.21
N PRO A 399 -4.81 -42.54 3.39
CA PRO A 399 -5.87 -42.72 2.44
C PRO A 399 -5.49 -43.94 1.57
N ASP A 400 -6.30 -44.97 1.63
CA ASP A 400 -6.27 -46.00 0.63
C ASP A 400 -6.52 -45.27 -0.69
N CYS A 401 -5.53 -45.24 -1.58
CA CYS A 401 -5.75 -44.71 -2.91
C CYS A 401 -6.90 -45.51 -3.48
N SER A 402 -8.04 -44.88 -3.64
CA SER A 402 -9.27 -45.58 -3.99
C SER A 402 -9.10 -46.40 -5.27
N ALA A 403 -9.74 -47.53 -5.35
CA ALA A 403 -9.74 -48.41 -6.52
C ALA A 403 -10.00 -47.61 -7.83
N GLY A 404 -10.78 -46.54 -7.82
CA GLY A 404 -11.04 -45.68 -8.99
C GLY A 404 -9.85 -44.84 -9.45
N GLN A 405 -8.89 -44.52 -8.57
CA GLN A 405 -7.65 -43.85 -8.97
C GLN A 405 -6.64 -44.82 -9.56
N LEU A 406 -6.66 -46.08 -9.10
CA LEU A 406 -5.90 -47.19 -9.72
C LEU A 406 -6.45 -47.59 -11.07
N GLU A 407 -7.78 -47.48 -11.31
CA GLU A 407 -8.41 -47.75 -12.60
C GLU A 407 -7.89 -46.86 -13.74
N ASN A 408 -7.62 -45.58 -13.47
CA ASN A 408 -7.05 -44.69 -14.50
C ASN A 408 -5.63 -45.07 -14.92
N ILE A 409 -4.83 -45.52 -13.97
CA ILE A 409 -3.47 -46.03 -14.30
C ILE A 409 -3.56 -47.38 -15.02
N SER A 410 -4.46 -48.25 -14.57
CA SER A 410 -4.70 -49.54 -15.23
C SER A 410 -5.18 -49.37 -16.67
N GLY A 411 -6.06 -48.41 -16.94
CA GLY A 411 -6.52 -48.09 -18.30
C GLY A 411 -5.42 -47.58 -19.22
N LEU A 412 -4.48 -46.79 -18.68
CA LEU A 412 -3.28 -46.35 -19.44
C LEU A 412 -2.34 -47.51 -19.70
N VAL A 413 -2.20 -48.41 -18.73
CA VAL A 413 -1.39 -49.64 -18.88
C VAL A 413 -1.98 -50.59 -19.90
N ASP A 414 -3.31 -50.72 -19.96
CA ASP A 414 -3.98 -51.53 -20.98
C ASP A 414 -3.79 -50.98 -22.40
N LYS A 415 -3.93 -49.67 -22.57
CA LYS A 415 -3.59 -48.98 -23.83
C LYS A 415 -2.15 -49.19 -24.23
N PHE A 416 -1.25 -49.14 -23.27
CA PHE A 416 0.17 -49.42 -23.45
C PHE A 416 0.44 -50.89 -23.82
N SER A 417 -0.30 -51.88 -23.29
CA SER A 417 -0.11 -53.29 -23.55
C SER A 417 -0.54 -53.75 -24.94
N THR A 418 -1.39 -52.98 -25.64
CA THR A 418 -1.95 -53.32 -26.95
C THR A 418 -1.07 -52.90 -28.13
N ASP A 419 -0.07 -52.04 -27.94
CA ASP A 419 0.67 -51.39 -29.06
C ASP A 419 2.15 -51.67 -29.10
N ARG A 420 2.56 -52.90 -29.12
CA ARG A 420 3.91 -53.32 -28.79
C ARG A 420 4.90 -53.86 -29.85
N ASN A 421 6.21 -53.82 -29.48
CA ASN A 421 7.37 -54.20 -30.31
C ASN A 421 8.29 -55.23 -29.65
N ASP A 422 8.74 -56.22 -30.42
CA ASP A 422 9.57 -57.32 -29.95
C ASP A 422 10.94 -56.91 -29.38
N ALA A 423 11.47 -55.76 -29.80
CA ALA A 423 12.74 -55.24 -29.30
C ALA A 423 12.65 -54.76 -27.83
N LEU A 424 11.46 -54.38 -27.38
CA LEU A 424 11.20 -53.99 -26.01
C LEU A 424 11.18 -55.19 -25.06
N ASP A 425 10.71 -56.35 -25.56
CA ASP A 425 10.63 -57.58 -24.77
C ASP A 425 11.99 -58.10 -24.31
N ILE A 426 13.00 -57.92 -25.13
CA ILE A 426 14.37 -58.35 -24.77
C ILE A 426 14.92 -57.48 -23.62
N LYS A 427 14.68 -56.18 -23.67
CA LYS A 427 15.04 -55.28 -22.58
C LYS A 427 14.26 -55.56 -21.30
N ILE A 428 12.96 -55.81 -21.45
CA ILE A 428 12.04 -56.12 -20.37
C ILE A 428 12.39 -57.41 -19.63
N ALA A 429 12.80 -58.47 -20.34
CA ALA A 429 13.17 -59.74 -19.74
C ALA A 429 14.38 -59.67 -18.79
N LYS A 430 15.23 -58.63 -18.95
CA LYS A 430 16.41 -58.41 -18.10
C LYS A 430 16.14 -57.56 -16.86
N CYS A 431 14.97 -56.98 -16.74
CA CYS A 431 14.60 -56.05 -15.65
C CYS A 431 14.22 -56.83 -14.38
N GLN A 432 14.76 -56.43 -13.26
CA GLN A 432 14.42 -57.00 -11.96
C GLN A 432 13.34 -56.17 -11.26
N LYS A 433 12.33 -56.87 -10.71
CA LYS A 433 11.30 -56.22 -9.92
C LYS A 433 11.82 -55.96 -8.50
N LEU A 434 12.16 -54.71 -8.26
CA LEU A 434 12.66 -54.24 -6.97
C LEU A 434 11.53 -53.46 -6.24
N LYS A 435 11.31 -53.81 -4.98
CA LYS A 435 10.36 -53.13 -4.11
C LYS A 435 11.03 -52.74 -2.80
N ILE A 436 10.61 -51.63 -2.27
CA ILE A 436 11.01 -51.17 -0.93
C ILE A 436 10.31 -52.05 0.10
N ASP A 437 11.07 -52.58 1.06
CA ASP A 437 10.50 -53.40 2.13
C ASP A 437 9.67 -52.54 3.10
N LYS A 438 8.39 -52.91 3.26
CA LYS A 438 7.46 -52.27 4.18
C LYS A 438 7.74 -52.56 5.66
N LYS A 439 8.67 -53.50 6.00
CA LYS A 439 8.94 -53.89 7.40
C LYS A 439 9.40 -52.73 8.31
N ILE A 440 10.12 -51.76 7.73
CA ILE A 440 10.58 -50.58 8.49
C ILE A 440 9.39 -49.73 9.03
N ALA A 441 8.25 -49.78 8.38
CA ALA A 441 7.05 -49.05 8.82
C ALA A 441 6.39 -49.68 10.05
N ASN A 442 6.78 -50.86 10.47
CA ASN A 442 6.15 -51.62 11.58
C ASN A 442 6.95 -51.60 12.89
N LEU A 443 7.83 -50.61 13.07
CA LEU A 443 8.50 -50.44 14.36
C LEU A 443 7.44 -50.14 15.45
N SER A 444 7.38 -51.01 16.46
CA SER A 444 6.44 -50.85 17.59
C SER A 444 7.05 -49.88 18.61
N TYR A 445 6.81 -48.61 18.42
CA TYR A 445 7.21 -47.58 19.39
C TYR A 445 6.46 -47.70 20.74
N GLU A 446 5.25 -48.26 20.73
CA GLU A 446 4.50 -48.55 21.95
C GLU A 446 5.25 -49.52 22.86
N LYS A 447 5.89 -50.55 22.30
CA LYS A 447 6.69 -51.47 23.09
C LYS A 447 7.92 -50.80 23.68
N LEU A 448 8.59 -49.97 22.86
CA LEU A 448 9.76 -49.19 23.30
C LEU A 448 9.40 -48.24 24.43
N LEU A 449 8.28 -47.53 24.33
CA LEU A 449 7.78 -46.63 25.35
C LEU A 449 7.41 -47.36 26.65
N GLY A 450 6.79 -48.52 26.55
CA GLY A 450 6.51 -49.38 27.72
C GLY A 450 7.79 -49.85 28.44
N ASP A 451 8.86 -50.15 27.67
CA ASP A 451 10.17 -50.50 28.24
C ASP A 451 10.84 -49.26 28.91
N VAL A 452 10.71 -48.09 28.31
CA VAL A 452 11.19 -46.83 28.89
C VAL A 452 10.42 -46.48 30.18
N GLU A 453 9.09 -46.58 30.15
CA GLU A 453 8.27 -46.35 31.33
C GLU A 453 8.69 -47.24 32.49
N LYS A 454 8.84 -48.54 32.22
CA LYS A 454 9.29 -49.51 33.21
C LYS A 454 10.68 -49.20 33.75
N ALA A 455 11.59 -48.80 32.90
CA ALA A 455 12.95 -48.41 33.30
C ALA A 455 12.93 -47.16 34.16
N VAL A 456 12.15 -46.14 33.80
CA VAL A 456 11.99 -44.87 34.55
C VAL A 456 11.39 -45.16 35.92
N ARG A 457 10.29 -45.88 35.97
CA ARG A 457 9.64 -46.25 37.27
C ARG A 457 10.55 -47.04 38.18
N SER A 458 11.47 -47.85 37.66
CA SER A 458 12.42 -48.64 38.44
C SER A 458 13.59 -47.81 39.03
N LYS A 459 13.85 -46.62 38.49
CA LYS A 459 15.00 -45.77 38.85
C LYS A 459 14.64 -44.53 39.63
N ILE A 460 13.40 -44.14 39.68
CA ILE A 460 12.89 -42.93 40.33
C ILE A 460 12.13 -43.30 41.62
N PRO A 461 12.29 -42.59 42.73
CA PRO A 461 11.57 -42.84 43.95
C PRO A 461 10.06 -42.77 43.74
N PRO A 462 9.28 -43.66 44.40
CA PRO A 462 7.82 -43.71 44.24
C PRO A 462 7.11 -42.38 44.49
N ALA A 463 7.57 -41.60 45.46
CA ALA A 463 7.00 -40.31 45.78
C ALA A 463 7.06 -39.29 44.63
N ILE A 464 8.06 -39.42 43.73
CA ILE A 464 8.18 -38.59 42.52
C ILE A 464 7.35 -39.16 41.41
N VAL A 465 7.35 -40.45 41.22
CA VAL A 465 6.56 -41.15 40.19
C VAL A 465 5.06 -40.93 40.39
N ASP A 466 4.63 -40.81 41.68
CA ASP A 466 3.23 -40.60 42.05
C ASP A 466 2.79 -39.13 42.02
N ASP A 467 3.74 -38.16 41.91
CA ASP A 467 3.43 -36.74 41.74
C ASP A 467 2.67 -36.49 40.43
N GLN A 468 1.60 -35.72 40.50
CA GLN A 468 0.76 -35.47 39.34
C GLN A 468 1.51 -34.76 38.20
N ARG A 469 2.42 -33.83 38.51
CA ARG A 469 3.25 -33.10 37.51
C ARG A 469 4.21 -34.05 36.81
N PHE A 470 4.75 -35.07 37.50
CA PHE A 470 5.58 -36.08 36.88
C PHE A 470 4.74 -36.94 35.91
N LYS A 471 3.56 -37.35 36.34
CA LYS A 471 2.63 -38.14 35.49
C LYS A 471 2.25 -37.35 34.22
N ASP A 472 1.90 -36.07 34.38
CA ASP A 472 1.51 -35.22 33.27
C ASP A 472 2.68 -34.99 32.30
N ALA A 473 3.88 -34.77 32.80
CA ALA A 473 5.07 -34.65 32.00
C ALA A 473 5.43 -35.95 31.26
N PHE A 474 5.26 -37.10 31.90
CA PHE A 474 5.53 -38.38 31.27
C PHE A 474 4.47 -38.72 30.19
N ILE A 475 3.22 -38.44 30.42
CA ILE A 475 2.14 -38.56 29.42
C ILE A 475 2.41 -37.64 28.22
N SER A 476 2.86 -36.44 28.49
CA SER A 476 3.24 -35.49 27.43
C SER A 476 4.41 -36.01 26.60
N PHE A 477 5.43 -36.54 27.24
CA PHE A 477 6.59 -37.17 26.58
C PHE A 477 6.19 -38.40 25.73
N GLU A 478 5.33 -39.28 26.26
CA GLU A 478 4.82 -40.44 25.52
C GLU A 478 4.01 -39.98 24.28
N ARG A 479 3.16 -38.99 24.44
CA ARG A 479 2.35 -38.43 23.35
C ARG A 479 3.24 -37.85 22.25
N GLU A 480 4.26 -37.11 22.65
CA GLU A 480 5.23 -36.53 21.73
C GLU A 480 5.92 -37.59 20.90
N ILE A 481 6.49 -38.60 21.52
CA ILE A 481 7.19 -39.69 20.81
C ILE A 481 6.23 -40.47 19.88
N LEU A 482 5.03 -40.81 20.36
CA LEU A 482 4.06 -41.51 19.52
C LEU A 482 3.61 -40.67 18.34
N THR A 483 3.50 -39.39 18.54
CA THR A 483 3.12 -38.42 17.51
C THR A 483 4.18 -38.32 16.43
N VAL A 484 5.43 -38.11 16.82
CA VAL A 484 6.58 -38.09 15.91
C VAL A 484 6.73 -39.43 15.18
N ALA A 485 6.60 -40.53 15.91
CA ALA A 485 6.66 -41.88 15.35
C ALA A 485 5.54 -42.15 14.32
N ALA A 486 4.33 -41.67 14.60
CA ALA A 486 3.19 -41.80 13.68
C ALA A 486 3.41 -41.03 12.38
N ALA A 487 3.93 -39.80 12.46
CA ALA A 487 4.26 -39.01 11.28
C ALA A 487 5.38 -39.64 10.44
N HIS A 488 6.45 -40.03 11.11
CA HIS A 488 7.55 -40.74 10.47
C HIS A 488 7.05 -41.97 9.73
N ARG A 489 6.19 -42.75 10.37
CA ARG A 489 5.57 -43.95 9.78
C ARG A 489 4.71 -43.61 8.57
N LYS A 490 3.87 -42.57 8.69
CA LYS A 490 3.00 -42.11 7.58
C LYS A 490 3.77 -41.67 6.36
N GLY A 491 4.77 -40.79 6.53
CA GLY A 491 5.59 -40.31 5.44
C GLY A 491 6.36 -41.46 4.75
N HIS A 492 6.90 -42.34 5.55
CA HIS A 492 7.61 -43.51 5.06
C HIS A 492 6.68 -44.45 4.30
N LEU A 493 5.49 -44.74 4.82
CA LEU A 493 4.48 -45.58 4.15
C LEU A 493 3.98 -44.91 2.87
N CYS A 494 3.72 -43.61 2.88
CA CYS A 494 3.26 -42.87 1.71
C CYS A 494 4.33 -42.97 0.58
N ASN A 495 5.57 -42.64 0.90
CA ASN A 495 6.66 -42.71 -0.07
C ASN A 495 6.91 -44.14 -0.59
N THR A 496 6.94 -45.10 0.33
CA THR A 496 7.09 -46.51 -0.01
C THR A 496 5.94 -47.05 -0.84
N TYR A 497 4.72 -46.66 -0.49
CA TYR A 497 3.53 -47.02 -1.22
C TYR A 497 3.55 -46.47 -2.65
N LEU A 498 3.74 -45.16 -2.83
CA LEU A 498 3.81 -44.54 -4.14
C LEU A 498 4.89 -45.18 -5.03
N PHE A 499 6.06 -45.40 -4.45
CA PHE A 499 7.16 -46.01 -5.22
C PHE A 499 6.87 -47.46 -5.61
N ASN A 500 6.32 -48.24 -4.67
CA ASN A 500 5.98 -49.64 -4.97
C ASN A 500 4.82 -49.76 -5.95
N GLU A 501 3.85 -48.86 -5.90
CA GLU A 501 2.77 -48.73 -6.88
C GLU A 501 3.34 -48.48 -8.29
N LEU A 502 4.25 -47.50 -8.41
CA LEU A 502 4.94 -47.23 -9.67
C LEU A 502 5.64 -48.48 -10.25
N ILE A 503 6.30 -49.21 -9.37
CA ILE A 503 7.00 -50.46 -9.77
C ILE A 503 5.97 -51.51 -10.18
N ASP A 504 4.91 -51.71 -9.44
CA ASP A 504 3.86 -52.68 -9.75
C ASP A 504 3.19 -52.39 -11.09
N GLU A 505 2.73 -51.15 -11.29
CA GLU A 505 2.11 -50.72 -12.55
C GLU A 505 3.05 -50.88 -13.74
N PHE A 506 4.33 -50.54 -13.58
CA PHE A 506 5.32 -50.74 -14.62
C PHE A 506 5.48 -52.24 -14.97
N PHE A 507 5.57 -53.13 -13.97
CA PHE A 507 5.73 -54.58 -14.20
C PHE A 507 4.44 -55.22 -14.69
N GLU A 508 3.28 -54.75 -14.29
CA GLU A 508 2.01 -55.21 -14.87
C GLU A 508 1.87 -54.82 -16.33
N ALA A 509 2.18 -53.58 -16.67
CA ALA A 509 2.27 -53.13 -18.06
C ALA A 509 3.19 -54.03 -18.86
N LYS A 510 4.38 -54.30 -18.31
CA LYS A 510 5.39 -55.16 -18.86
C LYS A 510 4.88 -56.59 -19.07
N GLY A 511 4.20 -57.17 -18.09
CA GLY A 511 3.62 -58.51 -18.19
C GLY A 511 2.60 -58.66 -19.32
N ARG A 512 1.64 -57.71 -19.37
CA ARG A 512 0.62 -57.68 -20.43
C ARG A 512 1.21 -57.45 -21.81
N ILE A 513 2.29 -56.70 -21.87
CA ILE A 513 3.08 -56.49 -23.08
C ILE A 513 3.74 -57.82 -23.55
N SER A 514 4.27 -58.65 -22.63
CA SER A 514 4.84 -59.95 -22.94
C SER A 514 3.84 -60.94 -23.52
N GLU A 515 2.59 -60.84 -23.12
CA GLU A 515 1.52 -61.73 -23.60
C GLU A 515 0.94 -61.34 -24.98
N ALA A 516 1.07 -60.02 -25.35
CA ALA A 516 0.45 -59.48 -26.57
C ALA A 516 1.39 -59.50 -27.82
N GLN A 517 2.27 -60.40 -27.94
CA GLN A 517 3.37 -60.53 -28.92
C GLN A 517 3.04 -60.48 -30.41
N LYS A 518 2.14 -59.71 -30.94
CA LYS A 518 1.85 -59.77 -32.39
C LYS A 518 1.70 -58.43 -33.15
N ALA A 519 2.01 -57.31 -32.64
CA ALA A 519 1.91 -56.08 -33.43
C ALA A 519 3.26 -55.40 -33.64
N LYS A 520 3.65 -55.29 -34.92
CA LYS A 520 4.92 -54.72 -35.39
C LYS A 520 4.85 -53.19 -35.46
N SER A 521 6.02 -52.59 -35.20
CA SER A 521 6.51 -51.26 -35.57
C SER A 521 5.98 -50.02 -34.83
N ASP A 522 6.88 -49.12 -34.51
CA ASP A 522 6.69 -47.79 -33.84
C ASP A 522 6.39 -47.80 -32.33
N VAL A 523 6.66 -48.84 -31.66
CA VAL A 523 6.33 -49.04 -30.25
C VAL A 523 7.20 -48.22 -29.28
N ALA A 524 8.42 -47.86 -29.65
CA ALA A 524 9.21 -46.97 -28.80
C ALA A 524 8.52 -45.60 -28.58
N LYS A 525 7.88 -45.11 -29.63
CA LYS A 525 7.12 -43.83 -29.58
C LYS A 525 5.81 -43.97 -28.83
N LEU A 526 5.11 -45.08 -29.00
CA LEU A 526 3.87 -45.39 -28.29
C LEU A 526 4.13 -45.70 -26.81
N PHE A 527 5.26 -46.29 -26.49
CA PHE A 527 5.77 -46.47 -25.14
C PHE A 527 6.01 -45.11 -24.46
N GLU A 528 6.70 -44.20 -25.14
CA GLU A 528 6.97 -42.85 -24.65
C GLU A 528 5.68 -42.06 -24.36
N ILE A 529 4.70 -42.14 -25.27
CA ILE A 529 3.38 -41.48 -25.12
C ILE A 529 2.60 -42.09 -23.95
N ALA A 530 2.46 -43.41 -23.88
CA ALA A 530 1.73 -44.08 -22.79
C ALA A 530 2.41 -43.87 -21.44
N PHE A 531 3.71 -43.68 -21.44
CA PHE A 531 4.47 -43.40 -20.25
C PHE A 531 4.30 -41.93 -19.77
N MET A 532 4.20 -40.98 -20.69
CA MET A 532 3.88 -39.59 -20.40
C MET A 532 2.46 -39.46 -19.83
N ASP A 533 1.49 -40.18 -20.38
CA ASP A 533 0.12 -40.23 -19.88
C ASP A 533 0.03 -40.81 -18.46
N ASN A 534 0.85 -41.85 -18.16
CA ASN A 534 0.99 -42.41 -16.81
C ASN A 534 1.61 -41.44 -15.82
N THR A 535 2.56 -40.62 -16.26
CA THR A 535 3.19 -39.60 -15.43
C THR A 535 2.16 -38.57 -14.92
N GLU A 536 1.23 -38.19 -15.76
CA GLU A 536 0.15 -37.23 -15.38
C GLU A 536 -0.81 -37.87 -14.37
N SER A 537 -1.18 -39.13 -14.54
CA SER A 537 -2.00 -39.86 -13.59
C SER A 537 -1.34 -39.97 -12.22
N ILE A 538 -0.03 -40.26 -12.20
CA ILE A 538 0.76 -40.29 -10.97
C ILE A 538 0.85 -38.91 -10.30
N ARG A 539 1.00 -37.82 -11.08
CA ARG A 539 0.94 -36.46 -10.57
C ARG A 539 -0.38 -36.18 -9.84
N GLN A 540 -1.51 -36.57 -10.43
CA GLN A 540 -2.83 -36.38 -9.83
C GLN A 540 -2.94 -37.14 -8.50
N ARG A 541 -2.44 -38.38 -8.43
CA ARG A 541 -2.41 -39.16 -7.18
C ARG A 541 -1.54 -38.50 -6.11
N VAL A 542 -0.37 -38.05 -6.50
CA VAL A 542 0.54 -37.34 -5.61
C VAL A 542 -0.08 -36.01 -5.13
N SER A 543 -0.85 -35.32 -6.00
CA SER A 543 -1.60 -34.12 -5.62
C SER A 543 -2.65 -34.43 -4.56
N VAL A 544 -3.36 -35.55 -4.67
CA VAL A 544 -4.36 -35.99 -3.66
C VAL A 544 -3.68 -36.29 -2.31
N VAL A 545 -2.54 -36.99 -2.35
CA VAL A 545 -1.77 -37.29 -1.13
C VAL A 545 -1.23 -36.01 -0.49
N ASN A 546 -0.75 -35.07 -1.31
CA ASN A 546 -0.28 -33.78 -0.80
C ASN A 546 -1.40 -32.92 -0.23
N ALA A 547 -2.57 -32.86 -0.88
CA ALA A 547 -3.72 -32.16 -0.36
C ALA A 547 -4.15 -32.70 1.02
N TYR A 548 -4.05 -34.03 1.19
CA TYR A 548 -4.32 -34.68 2.47
C TYR A 548 -3.33 -34.23 3.56
N PHE A 549 -2.04 -34.10 3.22
CA PHE A 549 -1.03 -33.63 4.18
C PHE A 549 -1.07 -32.13 4.40
N SER A 550 -1.35 -31.33 3.37
CA SER A 550 -1.37 -29.85 3.45
C SER A 550 -2.50 -29.31 4.33
N ASN A 551 -3.65 -29.98 4.36
CA ASN A 551 -4.82 -29.51 5.12
C ASN A 551 -4.66 -29.58 6.66
N SER A 552 -3.56 -30.14 7.14
CA SER A 552 -3.36 -30.41 8.57
C SER A 552 -2.14 -29.71 9.18
N THR A 553 -1.46 -28.83 8.45
CA THR A 553 -0.15 -28.28 8.86
C THR A 553 -0.11 -26.82 9.29
N GLY A 554 -1.24 -26.09 9.31
CA GLY A 554 -1.27 -24.70 9.74
C GLY A 554 -1.55 -24.50 11.21
N PHE A 555 -0.75 -23.71 11.92
CA PHE A 555 -0.95 -23.39 13.30
C PHE A 555 -0.96 -21.89 13.56
N GLU A 556 -1.98 -21.43 14.30
CA GLU A 556 -2.16 -20.02 14.62
C GLU A 556 -1.27 -19.62 15.79
N THR A 557 -0.62 -18.46 15.68
CA THR A 557 0.41 -18.09 16.65
C THR A 557 0.50 -16.63 17.03
N HIS A 558 0.27 -15.71 16.15
CA HIS A 558 0.50 -14.29 16.42
C HIS A 558 -0.52 -13.40 15.72
N TYR A 559 -0.97 -12.35 16.45
CA TYR A 559 -1.83 -11.30 15.90
C TYR A 559 -1.11 -9.96 16.00
N GLU A 560 -1.00 -9.23 14.91
CA GLU A 560 -0.60 -7.84 14.95
C GLU A 560 -1.81 -6.95 15.21
N ASN A 561 -1.66 -6.10 16.23
CA ASN A 561 -2.65 -5.12 16.62
C ASN A 561 -2.22 -3.75 16.09
N TYR A 562 -3.11 -3.06 15.40
CA TYR A 562 -2.91 -1.67 15.03
C TYR A 562 -3.70 -0.77 15.96
N ALA A 563 -3.02 0.25 16.52
CA ALA A 563 -3.67 1.34 17.20
C ALA A 563 -3.95 2.45 16.17
N TYR A 564 -5.21 2.76 15.94
CA TYR A 564 -5.60 3.94 15.17
C TYR A 564 -5.45 5.21 16.02
N ALA A 565 -5.43 6.39 15.36
CA ALA A 565 -5.30 7.67 16.05
C ALA A 565 -6.43 7.97 17.07
N ASP A 566 -7.57 7.30 16.92
CA ASP A 566 -8.72 7.32 17.83
C ASP A 566 -8.63 6.33 19.00
N GLY A 567 -7.51 5.60 19.11
CA GLY A 567 -7.28 4.59 20.15
C GLY A 567 -7.94 3.23 19.90
N VAL A 568 -8.61 3.04 18.76
CA VAL A 568 -9.17 1.73 18.38
C VAL A 568 -8.05 0.79 17.96
N VAL A 569 -7.99 -0.39 18.58
CA VAL A 569 -7.02 -1.44 18.26
C VAL A 569 -7.72 -2.48 17.39
N MET A 570 -7.28 -2.62 16.14
CA MET A 570 -7.75 -3.68 15.25
C MET A 570 -6.70 -4.78 15.11
N ARG A 571 -7.14 -6.03 15.25
CA ARG A 571 -6.34 -7.22 14.92
C ARG A 571 -6.48 -7.52 13.43
N ALA A 572 -5.85 -6.70 12.58
CA ALA A 572 -6.01 -6.84 11.14
C ALA A 572 -5.25 -8.01 10.55
N PHE A 573 -4.11 -8.37 11.11
CA PHE A 573 -3.25 -9.44 10.61
C PHE A 573 -3.10 -10.58 11.61
N ARG A 574 -3.06 -11.79 11.06
CA ARG A 574 -2.78 -13.01 11.78
C ARG A 574 -1.65 -13.76 11.09
N PHE A 575 -0.58 -14.01 11.82
CA PHE A 575 0.56 -14.79 11.34
C PHE A 575 0.43 -16.21 11.83
N LYS A 576 0.56 -17.16 10.93
CA LYS A 576 0.57 -18.58 11.24
C LYS A 576 1.90 -19.17 10.87
N LYS A 577 2.52 -19.91 11.77
CA LYS A 577 3.60 -20.80 11.40
C LYS A 577 3.00 -22.02 10.73
N THR A 578 3.47 -22.31 9.51
CA THR A 578 3.07 -23.49 8.76
C THR A 578 4.25 -24.45 8.71
N LEU A 579 3.93 -25.72 8.79
CA LEU A 579 4.89 -26.80 8.57
C LEU A 579 4.37 -27.63 7.40
N ASP A 580 4.82 -27.27 6.22
CA ASP A 580 4.51 -28.06 5.03
C ASP A 580 5.31 -29.34 5.01
N ILE A 581 4.77 -30.36 4.39
CA ILE A 581 5.47 -31.63 4.21
C ILE A 581 6.08 -31.63 2.82
N GLU A 582 7.36 -31.96 2.73
CA GLU A 582 8.01 -32.08 1.44
C GLU A 582 7.25 -33.10 0.59
N HIS A 583 6.94 -32.71 -0.65
CA HIS A 583 6.21 -33.55 -1.59
C HIS A 583 6.97 -34.87 -1.82
N PRO A 584 6.37 -36.05 -1.53
CA PRO A 584 7.05 -37.33 -1.62
C PRO A 584 7.71 -37.57 -2.99
N LEU A 585 7.03 -37.16 -4.07
CA LEU A 585 7.60 -37.28 -5.41
C LEU A 585 8.81 -36.36 -5.62
N ARG A 586 8.75 -35.13 -5.08
CA ARG A 586 9.90 -34.19 -5.16
C ARG A 586 11.10 -34.74 -4.43
N HIS A 587 10.90 -35.32 -3.27
CA HIS A 587 11.94 -35.97 -2.49
C HIS A 587 12.54 -37.17 -3.26
N MET A 588 11.70 -38.07 -3.80
CA MET A 588 12.17 -39.18 -4.64
C MET A 588 12.97 -38.70 -5.84
N LEU A 589 12.46 -37.70 -6.57
CA LEU A 589 13.16 -37.14 -7.74
C LEU A 589 14.52 -36.53 -7.37
N LYS A 590 14.61 -35.83 -6.22
CA LYS A 590 15.87 -35.31 -5.71
C LYS A 590 16.84 -36.44 -5.40
N LEU A 591 16.38 -37.46 -4.66
CA LEU A 591 17.19 -38.62 -4.31
C LEU A 591 17.67 -39.38 -5.56
N PHE A 592 16.81 -39.59 -6.54
CA PHE A 592 17.18 -40.22 -7.81
C PHE A 592 18.19 -39.37 -8.60
N ASN A 593 18.04 -38.05 -8.64
CA ASN A 593 19.03 -37.17 -9.25
C ASN A 593 20.40 -37.24 -8.55
N ASP A 594 20.43 -37.52 -7.25
CA ASP A 594 21.65 -37.69 -6.49
C ASP A 594 22.35 -39.03 -6.78
N TYR A 595 21.60 -40.05 -7.25
CA TYR A 595 22.10 -41.39 -7.52
C TYR A 595 22.45 -41.61 -8.98
N PHE A 596 21.71 -41.04 -9.92
CA PHE A 596 21.88 -41.29 -11.35
C PHE A 596 22.77 -40.25 -12.04
N LEU A 597 23.46 -40.67 -13.11
CA LEU A 597 24.27 -39.79 -13.95
C LEU A 597 23.36 -38.85 -14.77
N ALA A 598 23.72 -37.56 -14.86
CA ALA A 598 22.98 -36.57 -15.62
C ALA A 598 22.82 -36.92 -17.12
N GLU A 599 23.77 -37.60 -17.70
CA GLU A 599 23.72 -38.10 -19.10
C GLU A 599 22.56 -39.07 -19.34
N LYS A 600 22.11 -39.74 -18.31
CA LYS A 600 21.01 -40.71 -18.34
C LYS A 600 19.67 -40.11 -18.01
N SER A 601 19.62 -38.95 -17.36
CA SER A 601 18.40 -38.28 -16.95
C SER A 601 17.93 -37.19 -17.92
N GLY A 602 18.65 -36.94 -19.03
CA GLY A 602 18.32 -35.86 -19.98
C GLY A 602 18.82 -34.48 -19.55
N ARG A 603 18.62 -33.48 -20.41
CA ARG A 603 19.09 -32.09 -20.21
C ARG A 603 18.32 -31.33 -19.12
N GLY A 604 18.24 -31.72 -17.96
CA GLY A 604 17.50 -31.01 -16.87
C GLY A 604 17.36 -31.88 -15.63
N GLY A 605 17.91 -33.06 -15.64
CA GLY A 605 17.75 -34.04 -14.57
C GLY A 605 16.37 -34.72 -14.60
N LEU A 606 16.18 -35.62 -13.67
CA LEU A 606 14.89 -36.32 -13.50
C LEU A 606 13.84 -35.38 -12.92
N ASN A 607 12.66 -35.38 -13.51
CA ASN A 607 11.50 -34.63 -13.09
C ASN A 607 10.25 -35.50 -13.28
N SER A 608 9.08 -34.92 -12.92
CA SER A 608 7.80 -35.62 -13.06
C SER A 608 7.46 -36.01 -14.51
N ASP A 609 8.05 -35.33 -15.50
CA ASP A 609 7.75 -35.55 -16.92
C ASP A 609 8.54 -36.73 -17.50
N ASN A 610 9.70 -37.05 -16.90
CA ASN A 610 10.54 -38.19 -17.30
C ASN A 610 10.56 -39.30 -16.25
N LEU A 611 9.50 -39.38 -15.44
CA LEU A 611 9.38 -40.40 -14.39
C LEU A 611 9.49 -41.81 -14.89
N GLY A 612 9.09 -42.04 -16.14
CA GLY A 612 9.24 -43.32 -16.80
C GLY A 612 10.66 -43.79 -16.94
N TYR A 613 11.50 -42.90 -17.37
CA TYR A 613 12.91 -43.18 -17.45
C TYR A 613 13.48 -43.53 -16.08
N LEU A 614 13.05 -42.87 -15.02
CA LEU A 614 13.41 -43.13 -13.63
C LEU A 614 13.06 -44.58 -13.23
N ILE A 615 11.83 -45.01 -13.51
CA ILE A 615 11.37 -46.37 -13.18
C ILE A 615 12.15 -47.41 -13.99
N GLU A 616 12.35 -47.16 -15.28
CA GLU A 616 13.15 -48.00 -16.14
C GLU A 616 14.57 -48.18 -15.60
N GLN A 617 15.25 -47.07 -15.27
CA GLN A 617 16.62 -47.11 -14.72
C GLN A 617 16.68 -47.85 -13.39
N PHE A 618 15.69 -47.66 -12.52
CA PHE A 618 15.59 -48.37 -11.24
C PHE A 618 15.40 -49.87 -11.42
N CYS A 619 14.60 -50.28 -12.41
CA CYS A 619 14.31 -51.70 -12.68
C CYS A 619 15.43 -52.43 -13.42
N TYR A 620 16.24 -51.71 -14.19
CA TYR A 620 17.44 -52.25 -14.86
C TYR A 620 18.67 -52.04 -13.98
N ASP A 621 19.16 -52.99 -13.31
CA ASP A 621 20.40 -52.90 -12.51
C ASP A 621 21.68 -52.78 -13.38
N GLU A 622 21.60 -52.17 -14.55
CA GLU A 622 22.65 -52.15 -15.57
C GLU A 622 23.47 -50.85 -15.63
N GLY A 623 23.62 -50.15 -14.57
CA GLY A 623 24.48 -48.98 -14.57
C GLY A 623 23.70 -47.66 -14.86
N GLY A 624 24.39 -46.54 -14.85
CA GLY A 624 23.79 -45.19 -14.87
C GLY A 624 23.85 -44.55 -13.53
N TYR A 625 24.29 -45.27 -12.52
CA TYR A 625 24.51 -44.71 -11.18
C TYR A 625 25.80 -43.88 -11.13
N LYS A 626 25.81 -42.88 -10.31
CA LYS A 626 27.02 -42.13 -9.97
C LYS A 626 28.01 -43.06 -9.24
N LYS A 627 29.29 -42.70 -9.27
CA LYS A 627 30.37 -43.50 -8.66
C LYS A 627 30.05 -43.81 -7.17
N GLY A 628 30.05 -45.09 -6.83
CA GLY A 628 29.78 -45.55 -5.46
C GLY A 628 28.31 -45.62 -5.08
N LYS A 629 27.40 -45.43 -6.01
CA LYS A 629 25.96 -45.58 -5.84
C LYS A 629 25.44 -46.79 -6.58
N ASP A 630 24.43 -47.46 -6.02
CA ASP A 630 23.79 -48.63 -6.62
C ASP A 630 22.32 -48.68 -6.16
N TRP A 631 21.56 -49.62 -6.74
CA TRP A 631 20.13 -49.76 -6.39
C TRP A 631 19.91 -50.17 -4.93
N ARG A 632 20.85 -50.89 -4.30
CA ARG A 632 20.72 -51.31 -2.89
C ARG A 632 20.86 -50.14 -1.96
N SER A 633 21.82 -49.28 -2.19
CA SER A 633 21.98 -48.05 -1.43
C SER A 633 20.81 -47.10 -1.66
N LEU A 634 20.28 -47.03 -2.90
CA LEU A 634 19.09 -46.24 -3.21
C LEU A 634 17.84 -46.71 -2.45
N THR A 635 17.56 -48.04 -2.48
CA THR A 635 16.42 -48.59 -1.72
C THR A 635 16.57 -48.42 -0.21
N THR A 636 17.83 -48.49 0.28
CA THR A 636 18.12 -48.24 1.68
C THR A 636 17.80 -46.76 2.09
N GLU A 637 18.17 -45.81 1.23
CA GLU A 637 17.87 -44.39 1.46
C GLU A 637 16.37 -44.09 1.35
N LEU A 638 15.68 -44.66 0.35
CA LEU A 638 14.23 -44.58 0.23
C LEU A 638 13.52 -45.16 1.47
N ALA A 639 14.05 -46.24 2.01
CA ALA A 639 13.51 -46.85 3.23
C ALA A 639 13.75 -46.04 4.49
N LYS A 640 14.75 -45.17 4.51
CA LYS A 640 15.04 -44.25 5.62
C LYS A 640 14.33 -42.92 5.52
N TYR A 641 13.52 -42.70 4.50
CA TYR A 641 12.87 -41.43 4.28
C TYR A 641 12.07 -41.00 5.52
N ASN A 642 12.37 -39.79 5.98
CA ASN A 642 11.63 -39.10 7.00
C ASN A 642 10.78 -38.01 6.35
N LEU A 643 9.64 -37.70 6.95
CA LEU A 643 8.88 -36.52 6.62
C LEU A 643 9.72 -35.29 6.96
N ASP A 644 10.25 -34.61 5.93
CA ASP A 644 10.88 -33.33 6.10
C ASP A 644 9.80 -32.25 6.11
N TYR A 645 9.77 -31.51 7.19
CA TYR A 645 8.89 -30.35 7.32
C TYR A 645 9.60 -29.12 6.79
N ILE A 646 8.91 -28.39 5.91
CA ILE A 646 9.36 -27.10 5.39
C ILE A 646 8.67 -26.02 6.21
N PRO A 647 9.40 -25.31 7.10
CA PRO A 647 8.80 -24.25 7.86
C PRO A 647 8.41 -23.09 6.94
N GLY A 648 7.21 -22.60 7.12
CA GLY A 648 6.67 -21.47 6.39
C GLY A 648 5.93 -20.52 7.33
N VAL A 649 5.55 -19.37 6.81
CA VAL A 649 4.68 -18.43 7.48
C VAL A 649 3.57 -18.05 6.52
N SER A 650 2.32 -18.29 6.92
CA SER A 650 1.12 -17.78 6.26
C SER A 650 0.73 -16.45 6.90
N ILE A 651 0.40 -15.48 6.08
CA ILE A 651 -0.07 -14.16 6.51
C ILE A 651 -1.55 -14.07 6.14
N GLU A 652 -2.40 -13.95 7.14
CA GLU A 652 -3.84 -13.84 6.96
C GLU A 652 -4.34 -12.46 7.36
N TYR A 653 -5.34 -11.97 6.64
CA TYR A 653 -5.97 -10.67 6.87
C TYR A 653 -7.43 -10.84 7.29
N LEU A 654 -7.87 -10.03 8.26
CA LEU A 654 -9.25 -10.02 8.74
C LEU A 654 -10.16 -9.32 7.73
N CYS A 655 -10.98 -10.09 7.05
CA CYS A 655 -11.94 -9.56 6.10
C CYS A 655 -13.15 -8.91 6.80
N LYS A 656 -13.92 -8.10 6.06
CA LYS A 656 -15.12 -7.39 6.58
C LYS A 656 -16.18 -8.30 7.18
N ASP A 657 -16.21 -9.58 6.79
CA ASP A 657 -17.11 -10.61 7.34
C ASP A 657 -16.60 -11.24 8.64
N GLY A 658 -15.52 -10.73 9.21
CA GLY A 658 -14.92 -11.22 10.43
C GLY A 658 -14.10 -12.51 10.29
N VAL A 659 -13.81 -12.95 9.06
CA VAL A 659 -13.04 -14.17 8.77
C VAL A 659 -11.64 -13.82 8.32
N TYR A 660 -10.62 -14.46 8.91
CA TYR A 660 -9.25 -14.38 8.45
C TYR A 660 -9.05 -15.22 7.18
N ARG A 661 -8.46 -14.63 6.16
CA ARG A 661 -8.11 -15.30 4.90
C ARG A 661 -6.66 -15.07 4.54
N ASP A 662 -6.03 -16.08 3.98
CA ASP A 662 -4.64 -15.97 3.49
C ASP A 662 -4.56 -14.93 2.37
N ILE A 663 -3.64 -13.98 2.53
CA ILE A 663 -3.47 -12.87 1.58
C ILE A 663 -3.09 -13.38 0.19
N SER A 664 -2.33 -14.47 0.09
CA SER A 664 -1.91 -15.05 -1.19
C SER A 664 -3.10 -15.50 -2.06
N THR A 665 -4.24 -15.80 -1.43
CA THR A 665 -5.46 -16.24 -2.13
C THR A 665 -6.37 -15.10 -2.59
N MET A 666 -6.06 -13.86 -2.22
CA MET A 666 -6.86 -12.69 -2.52
C MET A 666 -6.55 -12.11 -3.91
N SER A 667 -7.44 -11.24 -4.40
CA SER A 667 -7.19 -10.54 -5.66
C SER A 667 -5.96 -9.61 -5.58
N PRO A 668 -5.24 -9.37 -6.68
CA PRO A 668 -4.07 -8.49 -6.69
C PRO A 668 -4.35 -7.08 -6.15
N GLY A 669 -5.53 -6.53 -6.43
CA GLY A 669 -5.96 -5.23 -5.89
C GLY A 669 -6.12 -5.26 -4.37
N THR A 670 -6.76 -6.30 -3.83
CA THR A 670 -6.89 -6.50 -2.38
C THR A 670 -5.53 -6.65 -1.72
N GLN A 671 -4.61 -7.40 -2.33
CA GLN A 671 -3.24 -7.56 -1.82
C GLN A 671 -2.49 -6.21 -1.77
N THR A 672 -2.66 -5.37 -2.80
CA THR A 672 -2.08 -4.02 -2.83
C THR A 672 -2.63 -3.16 -1.69
N ASN A 673 -3.95 -3.20 -1.49
CA ASN A 673 -4.61 -2.48 -0.42
C ASN A 673 -4.08 -2.89 0.96
N ILE A 674 -4.02 -4.18 1.23
CA ILE A 674 -3.54 -4.72 2.50
C ILE A 674 -2.09 -4.33 2.76
N LEU A 675 -1.23 -4.37 1.74
CA LEU A 675 0.17 -3.96 1.88
C LEU A 675 0.30 -2.46 2.17
N LEU A 676 -0.46 -1.61 1.48
CA LEU A 676 -0.46 -0.17 1.74
C LEU A 676 -0.97 0.14 3.15
N GLU A 677 -2.03 -0.52 3.59
CA GLU A 677 -2.53 -0.42 4.97
C GLU A 677 -1.45 -0.80 5.98
N TYR A 678 -0.76 -1.90 5.75
CA TYR A 678 0.35 -2.33 6.62
C TYR A 678 1.48 -1.29 6.67
N ILE A 679 1.89 -0.75 5.51
CA ILE A 679 2.94 0.28 5.42
C ILE A 679 2.53 1.57 6.15
N VAL A 680 1.25 1.94 6.11
CA VAL A 680 0.72 3.10 6.86
C VAL A 680 0.90 2.92 8.37
N HIS A 681 0.70 1.69 8.85
CA HIS A 681 0.73 1.39 10.28
C HIS A 681 2.12 1.00 10.81
N THR A 682 3.06 0.66 9.92
CA THR A 682 4.45 0.36 10.32
C THR A 682 5.27 1.63 10.41
N ASP A 683 6.02 1.76 11.49
CA ASP A 683 6.84 2.94 11.78
C ASP A 683 8.18 2.90 11.04
N THR A 684 8.12 3.05 9.70
CA THR A 684 9.33 3.20 8.88
C THR A 684 9.33 4.55 8.20
N SER A 685 10.29 5.40 8.53
CA SER A 685 10.47 6.74 7.94
C SER A 685 11.13 6.73 6.54
N ARG A 686 11.30 5.56 5.93
CA ARG A 686 11.96 5.42 4.62
C ARG A 686 11.09 5.97 3.51
N PRO A 687 11.62 6.74 2.56
CA PRO A 687 10.89 7.14 1.36
C PRO A 687 10.35 5.95 0.59
N LEU A 688 9.11 6.06 0.12
CA LEU A 688 8.39 5.06 -0.65
C LEU A 688 8.30 5.47 -2.11
N LEU A 689 8.88 4.68 -3.00
CA LEU A 689 8.73 4.78 -4.45
C LEU A 689 7.74 3.69 -4.90
N ILE A 690 6.64 4.07 -5.53
CA ILE A 690 5.61 3.12 -5.96
C ILE A 690 5.10 3.41 -7.37
N ASP A 691 5.07 2.38 -8.22
CA ASP A 691 4.65 2.49 -9.61
C ASP A 691 3.26 1.87 -9.80
N GLN A 692 2.27 2.70 -10.09
CA GLN A 692 0.89 2.37 -10.42
C GLN A 692 0.23 1.46 -9.36
N PRO A 693 0.05 1.96 -8.12
CA PRO A 693 -0.61 1.19 -7.06
C PRO A 693 -2.09 0.90 -7.36
N GLU A 694 -2.70 1.66 -8.27
CA GLU A 694 -4.06 1.51 -8.74
C GLU A 694 -4.26 0.33 -9.71
N ASP A 695 -3.21 -0.29 -10.22
CA ASP A 695 -3.33 -1.41 -11.15
C ASP A 695 -4.12 -2.57 -10.48
N ASN A 696 -5.20 -3.00 -11.16
CA ASN A 696 -6.12 -4.05 -10.74
C ASN A 696 -7.01 -3.72 -9.51
N VAL A 697 -7.14 -2.45 -9.15
CA VAL A 697 -8.03 -1.97 -8.09
C VAL A 697 -9.22 -1.24 -8.73
N ASP A 698 -10.42 -1.40 -8.19
CA ASP A 698 -11.60 -0.68 -8.68
C ASP A 698 -11.62 0.78 -8.18
N ASN A 699 -12.28 1.66 -8.93
CA ASN A 699 -12.31 3.10 -8.64
C ASN A 699 -12.90 3.43 -7.27
N GLN A 700 -13.88 2.68 -6.78
CA GLN A 700 -14.47 2.92 -5.46
C GLN A 700 -13.49 2.60 -4.33
N THR A 701 -12.74 1.52 -4.47
CA THR A 701 -11.67 1.16 -3.53
C THR A 701 -10.54 2.18 -3.59
N ILE A 702 -10.16 2.69 -4.78
CA ILE A 702 -9.16 3.75 -4.92
C ILE A 702 -9.60 4.99 -4.16
N PHE A 703 -10.82 5.46 -4.38
CA PHE A 703 -11.34 6.67 -3.74
C PHE A 703 -11.45 6.53 -2.22
N ASN A 704 -12.03 5.43 -1.73
CA ASN A 704 -12.34 5.27 -0.30
C ASN A 704 -11.16 4.83 0.56
N GLN A 705 -10.25 4.04 0.00
CA GLN A 705 -9.16 3.42 0.78
C GLN A 705 -7.78 3.94 0.38
N ILE A 706 -7.40 3.85 -0.89
CA ILE A 706 -6.06 4.24 -1.35
C ILE A 706 -5.81 5.72 -1.10
N ARG A 707 -6.79 6.59 -1.39
CA ARG A 707 -6.74 8.02 -1.04
C ARG A 707 -6.41 8.22 0.44
N THR A 708 -7.17 7.58 1.32
CA THR A 708 -7.00 7.72 2.77
C THR A 708 -5.60 7.28 3.21
N TRP A 709 -5.06 6.22 2.62
CA TRP A 709 -3.70 5.77 2.94
C TRP A 709 -2.62 6.73 2.45
N PHE A 710 -2.74 7.28 1.25
CA PHE A 710 -1.77 8.27 0.78
C PHE A 710 -1.78 9.54 1.62
N ILE A 711 -2.96 10.00 2.06
CA ILE A 711 -3.08 11.12 3.01
C ILE A 711 -2.35 10.78 4.33
N LYS A 712 -2.56 9.59 4.89
CA LYS A 712 -1.86 9.16 6.12
C LYS A 712 -0.37 8.95 5.90
N LEU A 713 0.04 8.37 4.78
CA LEU A 713 1.45 8.10 4.46
C LEU A 713 2.26 9.38 4.30
N LYS A 714 1.73 10.40 3.60
CA LYS A 714 2.47 11.64 3.35
C LYS A 714 2.86 12.41 4.62
N HIS A 715 2.15 12.17 5.73
CA HIS A 715 2.50 12.72 7.05
C HIS A 715 3.54 11.88 7.82
N LYS A 716 3.80 10.65 7.42
CA LYS A 716 4.75 9.76 8.06
C LYS A 716 6.05 9.62 7.30
N LYS A 717 5.98 9.64 5.97
CA LYS A 717 7.13 9.42 5.09
C LYS A 717 6.96 10.11 3.74
N GLN A 718 8.06 10.35 3.06
CA GLN A 718 8.02 10.81 1.68
C GLN A 718 7.48 9.71 0.77
N VAL A 719 6.55 10.09 -0.11
CA VAL A 719 5.98 9.19 -1.12
C VAL A 719 6.22 9.76 -2.51
N ILE A 720 6.71 8.92 -3.42
CA ILE A 720 6.87 9.24 -4.83
C ILE A 720 6.09 8.18 -5.60
N VAL A 721 4.91 8.56 -6.11
CA VAL A 721 3.98 7.65 -6.79
C VAL A 721 3.90 7.97 -8.27
N VAL A 722 4.06 6.96 -9.11
CA VAL A 722 3.66 7.03 -10.53
C VAL A 722 2.23 6.59 -10.63
N THR A 723 1.38 7.40 -11.23
CA THR A 723 -0.05 7.07 -11.35
C THR A 723 -0.68 7.69 -12.60
N HIS A 724 -1.81 7.14 -12.98
CA HIS A 724 -2.72 7.70 -14.01
C HIS A 724 -4.13 7.96 -13.46
N ASP A 725 -4.30 7.84 -12.14
CA ASP A 725 -5.58 8.02 -11.47
C ASP A 725 -5.66 9.39 -10.78
N ALA A 726 -6.72 10.15 -11.07
CA ALA A 726 -6.94 11.48 -10.51
C ALA A 726 -7.18 11.45 -8.99
N ASN A 727 -7.73 10.35 -8.44
CA ASN A 727 -7.96 10.25 -7.00
C ASN A 727 -6.66 10.18 -6.21
N ILE A 728 -5.61 9.60 -6.78
CA ILE A 728 -4.29 9.53 -6.13
C ILE A 728 -3.58 10.90 -6.20
N VAL A 729 -3.79 11.67 -7.27
CA VAL A 729 -3.11 12.97 -7.44
C VAL A 729 -3.88 14.08 -6.74
N ILE A 730 -5.15 14.23 -7.07
CA ILE A 730 -5.98 15.38 -6.66
C ILE A 730 -6.59 15.11 -5.29
N ASN A 731 -7.31 13.99 -5.12
CA ASN A 731 -8.03 13.71 -3.88
C ASN A 731 -7.12 13.21 -2.73
N SER A 732 -5.87 12.79 -3.01
CA SER A 732 -4.86 12.55 -1.96
C SER A 732 -3.99 13.78 -1.70
N ASP A 733 -4.31 14.90 -2.34
CA ASP A 733 -3.66 16.18 -2.15
C ASP A 733 -2.13 16.09 -2.29
N ALA A 734 -1.65 15.83 -3.53
CA ALA A 734 -0.23 15.79 -3.83
C ALA A 734 0.40 17.19 -3.71
N GLU A 735 1.44 17.34 -2.90
CA GLU A 735 2.15 18.62 -2.75
C GLU A 735 3.02 18.96 -3.94
N ASN A 736 3.42 17.94 -4.71
CA ASN A 736 4.20 18.13 -5.93
C ASN A 736 3.72 17.18 -7.02
N VAL A 737 3.50 17.71 -8.20
CA VAL A 737 3.14 16.92 -9.39
C VAL A 737 4.25 17.05 -10.42
N VAL A 738 4.81 15.91 -10.81
CA VAL A 738 5.82 15.79 -11.86
C VAL A 738 5.16 15.30 -13.15
N ILE A 739 5.13 16.13 -14.16
CA ILE A 739 4.51 15.87 -15.46
C ILE A 739 5.59 15.34 -16.40
N ALA A 740 5.46 14.05 -16.77
CA ALA A 740 6.38 13.40 -17.69
C ALA A 740 5.90 13.54 -19.14
N GLU A 741 6.75 14.03 -20.02
CA GLU A 741 6.49 14.23 -21.44
C GLU A 741 7.59 13.57 -22.30
N GLN A 742 7.22 13.06 -23.46
CA GLN A 742 8.15 12.56 -24.46
C GLN A 742 7.91 13.26 -25.80
N PRO A 743 8.45 14.47 -25.98
CA PRO A 743 8.24 15.25 -27.21
C PRO A 743 8.81 14.56 -28.46
N THR A 744 9.89 13.80 -28.32
CA THR A 744 10.48 12.98 -29.37
C THR A 744 10.90 11.62 -28.79
N PRO A 745 10.87 10.53 -29.58
CA PRO A 745 11.31 9.21 -29.10
C PRO A 745 12.69 9.25 -28.45
N GLY A 746 12.79 8.73 -27.23
CA GLY A 746 14.03 8.69 -26.43
C GLY A 746 14.41 10.00 -25.72
N LYS A 747 13.68 11.09 -25.92
CA LYS A 747 13.88 12.35 -25.20
C LYS A 747 12.76 12.56 -24.20
N PHE A 748 13.06 12.42 -22.93
CA PHE A 748 12.10 12.60 -21.82
C PHE A 748 12.30 13.98 -21.19
N TYR A 749 11.21 14.61 -20.87
CA TYR A 749 11.16 15.91 -20.23
C TYR A 749 10.21 15.87 -19.04
N TYR A 750 10.58 16.53 -17.94
CA TYR A 750 9.81 16.54 -16.69
C TYR A 750 9.58 17.96 -16.21
N LYS A 751 8.32 18.39 -16.19
CA LYS A 751 7.88 19.60 -15.51
C LYS A 751 7.42 19.24 -14.11
N TYR A 752 7.53 20.14 -13.16
CA TYR A 752 7.10 19.88 -11.79
C TYR A 752 6.60 21.14 -11.13
N GLY A 753 5.75 21.00 -10.11
CA GLY A 753 5.24 22.10 -9.32
C GLY A 753 4.13 21.68 -8.37
N ALA A 754 3.76 22.61 -7.49
CA ALA A 754 2.64 22.40 -6.57
C ALA A 754 1.32 22.22 -7.35
N LEU A 755 0.42 21.39 -6.82
CA LEU A 755 -0.86 21.08 -7.44
C LEU A 755 -1.71 22.34 -7.67
N GLU A 756 -1.66 23.30 -6.75
CA GLU A 756 -2.36 24.60 -6.84
C GLU A 756 -1.79 25.54 -7.90
N SER A 757 -0.66 25.24 -8.51
CA SER A 757 -0.16 26.01 -9.66
C SER A 757 -1.10 25.87 -10.86
N GLY A 758 -1.47 27.00 -11.48
CA GLY A 758 -2.41 27.02 -12.60
C GLY A 758 -2.01 26.12 -13.77
N GLU A 759 -0.73 26.12 -14.13
CA GLU A 759 -0.20 25.29 -15.21
C GLU A 759 -0.24 23.80 -14.84
N VAL A 760 0.10 23.46 -13.60
CA VAL A 760 0.16 22.07 -13.14
C VAL A 760 -1.22 21.44 -13.05
N ILE A 761 -2.20 22.13 -12.43
CA ILE A 761 -3.57 21.60 -12.28
C ILE A 761 -4.27 21.46 -13.64
N ASP A 762 -4.03 22.37 -14.58
CA ASP A 762 -4.62 22.27 -15.92
C ASP A 762 -4.02 21.11 -16.71
N CYS A 763 -2.70 20.90 -16.62
CA CYS A 763 -2.05 19.72 -17.20
C CYS A 763 -2.52 18.42 -16.52
N ALA A 764 -2.63 18.38 -15.21
CA ALA A 764 -3.12 17.23 -14.45
C ALA A 764 -4.55 16.87 -14.89
N SER A 765 -5.46 17.86 -14.92
CA SER A 765 -6.82 17.67 -15.39
C SER A 765 -6.87 17.11 -16.83
N LEU A 766 -6.03 17.62 -17.73
CA LEU A 766 -5.97 17.17 -19.11
C LEU A 766 -5.49 15.71 -19.23
N ILE A 767 -4.45 15.37 -18.49
CA ILE A 767 -3.79 14.04 -18.56
C ILE A 767 -4.66 12.97 -17.90
N LEU A 768 -5.23 13.27 -16.73
CA LEU A 768 -5.92 12.29 -15.88
C LEU A 768 -7.41 12.15 -16.27
N ASP A 769 -8.08 13.28 -16.52
CA ASP A 769 -9.52 13.33 -16.72
C ASP A 769 -9.97 13.65 -18.15
N GLY A 770 -9.05 13.98 -19.03
CA GLY A 770 -9.34 14.45 -20.38
C GLY A 770 -9.74 15.93 -20.46
N GLY A 771 -9.41 16.70 -19.41
CA GLY A 771 -9.62 18.14 -19.27
C GLY A 771 -10.97 18.54 -18.67
N ARG A 772 -11.07 19.77 -18.23
CA ARG A 772 -12.25 20.34 -17.55
C ARG A 772 -13.57 20.12 -18.32
N SER A 773 -13.52 20.19 -19.67
CA SER A 773 -14.71 19.95 -20.51
C SER A 773 -15.21 18.52 -20.43
N ALA A 774 -14.31 17.54 -20.29
CA ALA A 774 -14.67 16.13 -20.14
C ALA A 774 -15.29 15.87 -18.76
N VAL A 775 -14.72 16.48 -17.71
CA VAL A 775 -15.28 16.42 -16.36
C VAL A 775 -16.69 17.03 -16.33
N LYS A 776 -16.86 18.24 -16.87
CA LYS A 776 -18.17 18.90 -16.95
C LYS A 776 -19.22 18.06 -17.70
N ARG A 777 -18.85 17.42 -18.81
CA ARG A 777 -19.74 16.51 -19.54
C ARG A 777 -20.14 15.28 -18.72
N ARG A 778 -19.24 14.77 -17.87
CA ARG A 778 -19.56 13.64 -16.99
C ARG A 778 -20.57 14.06 -15.91
N LEU A 779 -20.32 15.19 -15.22
CA LEU A 779 -21.22 15.75 -14.19
C LEU A 779 -22.63 15.98 -14.78
N MET A 780 -22.73 16.63 -15.95
CA MET A 780 -24.02 16.82 -16.63
C MET A 780 -24.76 15.49 -16.92
N LYS A 781 -24.04 14.39 -17.18
CA LYS A 781 -24.66 13.07 -17.41
C LYS A 781 -25.10 12.39 -16.12
N TYR A 782 -24.49 12.75 -15.00
CA TYR A 782 -24.89 12.27 -13.67
C TYR A 782 -26.07 13.06 -13.08
N GLY A 783 -26.42 14.19 -13.71
CA GLY A 783 -27.52 15.07 -13.27
C GLY A 783 -27.09 16.20 -12.34
N GLU A 784 -25.79 16.49 -12.32
CA GLU A 784 -25.15 17.58 -11.55
C GLU A 784 -24.75 18.75 -12.46
#